data_311ce16d5d2edbbea4aa889e566fe78b
#
_entry.id   311ce16d5d2edbbea4aa889e566fe78b
#
_cell.length_a   1.000
_cell.length_b   1.000
_cell.length_c   1.000
_cell.angle_alpha   90.00
_cell.angle_beta   90.00
_cell.angle_gamma   90.00
#
_symmetry.space_group_name_H-M   'P 1'
#
loop_
_entity.id
_entity.type
_entity.pdbx_description
1 polymer ?
#
loop_
_entity_poly.entity_id
_entity_poly.type
_entity_poly.pdbx_seq_one_letter_code
_entity_poly.pdbx_strand_id
1 'polypeptide(L)'
;MQITKLLLFRNLYLASLSIFCAFANLSAAQEEINQFNIVLDIEALYSEISSQTIHGETAADLLEELQTKHYVAVEIDDNFSSAAFDSFLDALDGSKLYLLKEDVDELSVYRYALDDSLKSGSVEPGFEIYNRYHKRVLERLIYAINRIENYIPAMDFTLDEEIDIDREDAPYAASAEILDEIWRLRIKNSVLSLRLTGDTNEEIQEKLSKRYRNQLSQILKTNERDIFQAYLSTVAKAVDPHTAYFSPRDSENFNMGLSLSLQGIGAQLTAEDEYTKVVELIKGGPAERGNELRAGDRIIGIGQGSDGDIQDVVGMRLDDVVSQIRGEKGTVVRLNVIPADDVSESSATIIAITRDTVKLEDQSARKEVIELSYNDDVYKIGVIDLPTFYFDFEAAARGEENFKSSTRDVRNLLEELKEEEVDAVVVDLRNNGGGSLSEANQLVGLFIETGATVQIRYSGIRNGFTRPFGDNDPEVAYDGPLAVLVNRTSASASEIFAGAIQDYQRGIVLGGQTFGKGTVQEIIPMDYGQVKLTRSKFYRISGASTQHRGVIPDIEFPDFYNAYDDIGESSLDGALPWDTVRPVEYRTYHAVQNLLPELRSLHEERASASPDFIYLEGQIERTRELRERETLSLNEAVVKQEREDNRREEHEAENMRRALKGLELREWVDEEDEEDQTSTLLTDDIPALAENDEDVIDEEEDDPLILESGRILADFIALNHRRISAIGDIPIPR
;
A
#
# COMPACT_ATOMS: atom_id res chain seq x y z
N MET A 1 16.26 -4.46 -73.85
CA MET A 1 15.29 -4.74 -72.75
C MET A 1 15.80 -5.77 -71.73
N GLN A 2 17.01 -6.31 -71.85
CA GLN A 2 17.60 -7.22 -70.83
C GLN A 2 18.63 -6.56 -69.90
N ILE A 3 19.18 -5.43 -70.24
CA ILE A 3 20.22 -4.74 -69.42
C ILE A 3 19.55 -3.89 -68.31
N THR A 4 18.34 -3.39 -68.50
CA THR A 4 17.60 -2.58 -67.53
C THR A 4 17.02 -3.41 -66.37
N LYS A 5 16.75 -4.69 -66.60
CA LYS A 5 16.29 -5.60 -65.53
C LYS A 5 17.42 -6.04 -64.58
N LEU A 6 18.65 -6.12 -65.05
CA LEU A 6 19.82 -6.50 -64.26
C LEU A 6 20.23 -5.39 -63.25
N LEU A 7 20.07 -4.13 -63.67
CA LEU A 7 20.36 -2.97 -62.81
C LEU A 7 19.31 -2.74 -61.71
N LEU A 8 18.01 -3.07 -61.96
CA LEU A 8 16.97 -3.00 -60.95
C LEU A 8 17.14 -4.09 -59.85
N PHE A 9 17.52 -5.32 -60.25
CA PHE A 9 17.78 -6.39 -59.29
C PHE A 9 19.04 -6.14 -58.45
N ARG A 10 20.07 -5.52 -58.99
CA ARG A 10 21.29 -5.16 -58.25
C ARG A 10 21.05 -4.04 -57.25
N ASN A 11 20.16 -3.08 -57.53
CA ASN A 11 19.79 -2.02 -56.59
C ASN A 11 18.81 -2.48 -55.49
N LEU A 12 17.93 -3.43 -55.81
CA LEU A 12 17.09 -4.09 -54.77
C LEU A 12 17.94 -4.98 -53.81
N TYR A 13 18.95 -5.66 -54.36
CA TYR A 13 19.84 -6.51 -53.53
C TYR A 13 20.77 -5.66 -52.63
N LEU A 14 21.23 -4.51 -53.12
CA LEU A 14 22.02 -3.56 -52.31
C LEU A 14 21.16 -2.81 -51.29
N ALA A 15 19.88 -2.53 -51.59
CA ALA A 15 18.95 -1.95 -50.61
C ALA A 15 18.53 -2.96 -49.53
N SER A 16 18.31 -4.23 -49.88
CA SER A 16 18.05 -5.30 -48.91
C SER A 16 19.28 -5.62 -48.05
N LEU A 17 20.49 -5.55 -48.61
CA LEU A 17 21.71 -5.74 -47.85
C LEU A 17 21.98 -4.58 -46.88
N SER A 18 21.65 -3.33 -47.27
CA SER A 18 21.78 -2.15 -46.39
C SER A 18 20.73 -2.16 -45.27
N ILE A 19 19.53 -2.64 -45.53
CA ILE A 19 18.48 -2.83 -44.51
C ILE A 19 18.85 -3.97 -43.57
N PHE A 20 19.38 -5.08 -44.08
CA PHE A 20 19.86 -6.19 -43.26
C PHE A 20 21.09 -5.82 -42.40
N CYS A 21 22.01 -5.00 -42.93
CA CYS A 21 23.11 -4.43 -42.16
C CYS A 21 22.65 -3.39 -41.14
N ALA A 22 21.55 -2.65 -41.38
CA ALA A 22 20.97 -1.73 -40.39
C ALA A 22 20.28 -2.48 -39.28
N PHE A 23 19.55 -3.56 -39.59
CA PHE A 23 18.94 -4.43 -38.53
C PHE A 23 20.01 -5.26 -37.80
N ALA A 24 21.06 -5.74 -38.45
CA ALA A 24 22.18 -6.41 -37.78
C ALA A 24 22.99 -5.43 -36.90
N ASN A 25 23.05 -4.15 -37.23
CA ASN A 25 23.67 -3.12 -36.39
C ASN A 25 22.75 -2.69 -35.24
N LEU A 26 21.41 -2.74 -35.38
CA LEU A 26 20.49 -2.54 -34.25
C LEU A 26 20.51 -3.72 -33.26
N SER A 27 20.54 -4.97 -33.75
CA SER A 27 20.68 -6.12 -32.86
C SER A 27 22.07 -6.23 -32.23
N ALA A 28 23.13 -5.85 -32.93
CA ALA A 28 24.47 -5.76 -32.37
C ALA A 28 24.59 -4.59 -31.37
N ALA A 29 23.89 -3.49 -31.56
CA ALA A 29 23.80 -2.42 -30.58
C ALA A 29 22.99 -2.85 -29.33
N GLN A 30 22.01 -3.72 -29.47
CA GLN A 30 21.23 -4.31 -28.38
C GLN A 30 22.06 -5.37 -27.61
N GLU A 31 22.89 -6.17 -28.29
CA GLU A 31 23.86 -7.09 -27.69
C GLU A 31 25.09 -6.37 -27.09
N GLU A 32 25.50 -5.22 -27.63
CA GLU A 32 26.58 -4.38 -27.06
C GLU A 32 26.15 -3.60 -25.82
N ILE A 33 24.86 -3.43 -25.56
CA ILE A 33 24.37 -2.89 -24.28
C ILE A 33 24.65 -3.87 -23.12
N ASN A 34 24.81 -5.16 -23.39
CA ASN A 34 25.14 -6.20 -22.41
C ASN A 34 26.65 -6.50 -22.30
N GLN A 35 27.51 -5.92 -23.08
CA GLN A 35 28.97 -6.09 -22.99
C GLN A 35 29.71 -4.80 -23.38
N PHE A 36 30.42 -4.20 -22.41
CA PHE A 36 31.48 -3.18 -22.52
C PHE A 36 31.10 -1.69 -22.39
N ASN A 37 31.67 -1.02 -21.37
CA ASN A 37 32.09 0.40 -21.30
C ASN A 37 31.37 1.38 -22.26
N ILE A 38 30.07 1.41 -22.23
CA ILE A 38 29.32 2.47 -22.89
C ILE A 38 29.40 3.67 -21.95
N VAL A 39 30.06 4.72 -22.36
CA VAL A 39 29.86 6.06 -21.80
C VAL A 39 28.39 6.39 -22.10
N LEU A 40 27.49 6.18 -21.11
CA LEU A 40 26.09 6.55 -21.23
C LEU A 40 26.07 8.07 -21.41
N ASP A 41 25.68 8.54 -22.59
CA ASP A 41 25.60 9.96 -22.90
C ASP A 41 24.21 10.46 -22.58
N ILE A 42 24.10 11.33 -21.58
CA ILE A 42 22.83 11.94 -21.14
C ILE A 42 22.12 12.63 -22.29
N GLU A 43 22.84 13.35 -23.15
CA GLU A 43 22.23 14.08 -24.26
C GLU A 43 21.63 13.12 -25.32
N ALA A 44 22.07 11.86 -25.33
CA ALA A 44 21.50 10.83 -26.22
C ALA A 44 20.30 10.11 -25.56
N LEU A 45 20.24 10.06 -24.24
CA LEU A 45 19.18 9.36 -23.47
C LEU A 45 18.02 10.27 -23.10
N TYR A 46 18.31 11.53 -22.80
CA TYR A 46 17.28 12.49 -22.36
C TYR A 46 16.45 13.01 -23.54
N SER A 47 15.15 12.98 -23.38
CA SER A 47 14.21 13.69 -24.23
C SER A 47 13.19 14.41 -23.38
N GLU A 48 12.89 15.65 -23.72
CA GLU A 48 11.86 16.44 -23.04
C GLU A 48 10.48 15.85 -23.31
N ILE A 49 9.69 15.69 -22.24
CA ILE A 49 8.34 15.16 -22.29
C ILE A 49 7.37 16.35 -22.22
N SER A 50 6.46 16.42 -23.17
CA SER A 50 5.52 17.54 -23.30
C SER A 50 4.08 17.13 -22.92
N SER A 51 3.31 18.09 -22.41
CA SER A 51 1.90 17.89 -22.07
C SER A 51 1.02 17.70 -23.32
N GLN A 52 -0.20 17.19 -23.09
CA GLN A 52 -1.26 17.11 -24.10
C GLN A 52 -2.39 18.11 -23.78
N THR A 53 -3.18 18.50 -24.78
CA THR A 53 -4.30 19.44 -24.59
C THR A 53 -5.28 18.97 -23.49
N ILE A 54 -5.60 17.66 -23.45
CA ILE A 54 -6.50 17.08 -22.46
C ILE A 54 -6.00 17.30 -21.02
N HIS A 55 -4.68 17.36 -20.79
CA HIS A 55 -4.11 17.58 -19.47
C HIS A 55 -4.48 18.96 -18.92
N GLY A 56 -4.40 19.99 -19.77
CA GLY A 56 -4.77 21.34 -19.37
C GLY A 56 -6.28 21.49 -19.10
N GLU A 57 -7.11 20.87 -19.93
CA GLU A 57 -8.58 20.84 -19.75
C GLU A 57 -8.93 20.15 -18.42
N THR A 58 -8.37 18.97 -18.15
CA THR A 58 -8.58 18.22 -16.91
C THR A 58 -8.09 18.98 -15.68
N ALA A 59 -6.96 19.69 -15.77
CA ALA A 59 -6.47 20.50 -14.66
C ALA A 59 -7.43 21.66 -14.31
N ALA A 60 -7.99 22.33 -15.30
CA ALA A 60 -8.98 23.38 -15.08
C ALA A 60 -10.27 22.82 -14.44
N ASP A 61 -10.75 21.67 -14.92
CA ASP A 61 -11.90 20.97 -14.34
C ASP A 61 -11.63 20.56 -12.88
N LEU A 62 -10.43 20.04 -12.56
CA LEU A 62 -10.07 19.73 -11.18
C LEU A 62 -10.15 20.96 -10.28
N LEU A 63 -9.62 22.12 -10.73
CA LEU A 63 -9.70 23.35 -9.93
C LEU A 63 -11.17 23.78 -9.70
N GLU A 64 -12.04 23.62 -10.70
CA GLU A 64 -13.48 23.90 -10.54
C GLU A 64 -14.11 22.97 -9.49
N GLU A 65 -13.79 21.66 -9.52
CA GLU A 65 -14.26 20.70 -8.54
C GLU A 65 -13.77 21.05 -7.13
N LEU A 66 -12.47 21.37 -6.96
CA LEU A 66 -11.89 21.80 -5.69
C LEU A 66 -12.59 23.03 -5.13
N GLN A 67 -12.79 24.08 -5.93
CA GLN A 67 -13.39 25.33 -5.49
C GLN A 67 -14.88 25.22 -5.16
N THR A 68 -15.62 24.37 -5.90
CA THR A 68 -17.09 24.32 -5.81
C THR A 68 -17.60 23.24 -4.88
N LYS A 69 -16.86 22.14 -4.72
CA LYS A 69 -17.36 20.93 -4.06
C LYS A 69 -16.55 20.49 -2.84
N HIS A 70 -15.33 20.99 -2.64
CA HIS A 70 -14.51 20.61 -1.48
C HIS A 70 -15.18 20.98 -0.15
N TYR A 71 -14.88 20.23 0.92
CA TYR A 71 -15.49 20.43 2.26
C TYR A 71 -15.19 21.82 2.84
N VAL A 72 -13.97 22.31 2.72
CA VAL A 72 -13.61 23.69 3.06
C VAL A 72 -13.60 24.56 1.82
N ALA A 73 -13.80 25.86 1.98
CA ALA A 73 -13.65 26.80 0.88
C ALA A 73 -12.18 26.84 0.45
N VAL A 74 -11.92 26.50 -0.81
CA VAL A 74 -10.58 26.51 -1.40
C VAL A 74 -10.38 27.80 -2.18
N GLU A 75 -9.36 28.57 -1.78
CA GLU A 75 -8.89 29.72 -2.53
C GLU A 75 -7.67 29.29 -3.35
N ILE A 76 -7.81 29.34 -4.69
CA ILE A 76 -6.71 29.06 -5.61
C ILE A 76 -5.95 30.37 -5.83
N ASP A 77 -4.92 30.60 -5.04
CA ASP A 77 -4.12 31.83 -4.99
C ASP A 77 -2.62 31.51 -4.87
N ASP A 78 -1.79 32.54 -4.64
CA ASP A 78 -0.35 32.42 -4.44
C ASP A 78 0.03 31.47 -3.30
N ASN A 79 -0.79 31.36 -2.23
CA ASN A 79 -0.53 30.45 -1.12
C ASN A 79 -0.76 29.01 -1.55
N PHE A 80 -1.86 28.76 -2.27
CA PHE A 80 -2.11 27.44 -2.86
C PHE A 80 -1.01 27.07 -3.85
N SER A 81 -0.59 28.01 -4.71
CA SER A 81 0.50 27.81 -5.66
C SER A 81 1.79 27.42 -4.96
N SER A 82 2.17 28.14 -3.89
CA SER A 82 3.37 27.83 -3.11
C SER A 82 3.30 26.47 -2.44
N ALA A 83 2.17 26.11 -1.83
CA ALA A 83 1.99 24.79 -1.22
C ALA A 83 2.08 23.66 -2.26
N ALA A 84 1.42 23.82 -3.41
CA ALA A 84 1.48 22.85 -4.50
C ALA A 84 2.91 22.69 -5.06
N PHE A 85 3.66 23.79 -5.15
CA PHE A 85 5.06 23.77 -5.60
C PHE A 85 5.95 23.01 -4.63
N ASP A 86 5.88 23.31 -3.33
CA ASP A 86 6.68 22.62 -2.32
C ASP A 86 6.33 21.12 -2.26
N SER A 87 5.04 20.79 -2.20
CA SER A 87 4.59 19.41 -2.19
C SER A 87 5.02 18.64 -3.46
N PHE A 88 5.09 19.30 -4.62
CA PHE A 88 5.51 18.64 -5.85
C PHE A 88 7.03 18.37 -5.86
N LEU A 89 7.85 19.29 -5.35
CA LEU A 89 9.27 19.04 -5.19
C LEU A 89 9.54 17.92 -4.18
N ASP A 90 8.82 17.88 -3.07
CA ASP A 90 8.94 16.81 -2.08
C ASP A 90 8.47 15.46 -2.64
N ALA A 91 7.40 15.42 -3.41
CA ALA A 91 6.95 14.20 -4.08
C ALA A 91 7.96 13.67 -5.12
N LEU A 92 8.75 14.55 -5.75
CA LEU A 92 9.78 14.17 -6.71
C LEU A 92 11.12 13.82 -6.04
N ASP A 93 11.54 14.59 -5.05
CA ASP A 93 12.88 14.50 -4.45
C ASP A 93 12.84 14.76 -2.93
N GLY A 94 11.98 14.02 -2.20
CA GLY A 94 11.81 14.17 -0.75
C GLY A 94 13.12 14.01 0.04
N SER A 95 13.96 13.06 -0.33
CA SER A 95 15.28 12.84 0.29
C SER A 95 16.39 13.77 -0.21
N LYS A 96 16.12 14.71 -1.12
CA LYS A 96 17.05 15.70 -1.68
C LYS A 96 18.30 15.05 -2.32
N LEU A 97 18.07 13.99 -3.13
CA LEU A 97 19.12 13.16 -3.73
C LEU A 97 19.41 13.47 -5.21
N TYR A 98 18.55 14.23 -5.87
CA TYR A 98 18.65 14.47 -7.31
C TYR A 98 18.84 15.93 -7.66
N LEU A 99 17.96 16.81 -7.19
CA LEU A 99 18.00 18.23 -7.51
C LEU A 99 19.13 18.95 -6.75
N LEU A 100 19.72 19.92 -7.42
CA LEU A 100 20.63 20.87 -6.81
C LEU A 100 19.85 22.08 -6.29
N LYS A 101 20.43 22.80 -5.31
CA LYS A 101 19.88 24.07 -4.86
C LYS A 101 19.66 25.05 -6.01
N GLU A 102 20.57 25.11 -6.98
CA GLU A 102 20.46 25.95 -8.16
C GLU A 102 19.21 25.59 -9.00
N ASP A 103 18.91 24.31 -9.18
CA ASP A 103 17.70 23.85 -9.88
C ASP A 103 16.43 24.38 -9.18
N VAL A 104 16.36 24.23 -7.86
CA VAL A 104 15.21 24.70 -7.07
C VAL A 104 15.11 26.23 -7.11
N ASP A 105 16.22 26.96 -7.02
CA ASP A 105 16.26 28.43 -7.12
C ASP A 105 15.75 28.88 -8.51
N GLU A 106 16.14 28.22 -9.60
CA GLU A 106 15.64 28.52 -10.94
C GLU A 106 14.15 28.16 -11.12
N LEU A 107 13.71 27.01 -10.61
CA LEU A 107 12.31 26.57 -10.67
C LEU A 107 11.39 27.41 -9.78
N SER A 108 11.92 28.15 -8.81
CA SER A 108 11.14 28.99 -7.90
C SER A 108 10.33 30.07 -8.59
N VAL A 109 10.60 30.36 -9.86
CA VAL A 109 9.77 31.26 -10.70
C VAL A 109 8.32 30.76 -10.81
N TYR A 110 8.10 29.44 -10.69
CA TYR A 110 6.77 28.82 -10.74
C TYR A 110 6.04 28.84 -9.39
N ARG A 111 6.73 29.08 -8.27
CA ARG A 111 6.17 29.01 -6.91
C ARG A 111 4.86 29.78 -6.74
N TYR A 112 4.74 30.95 -7.37
CA TYR A 112 3.55 31.82 -7.29
C TYR A 112 2.84 31.97 -8.63
N ALA A 113 3.02 31.00 -9.53
CA ALA A 113 2.46 31.04 -10.89
C ALA A 113 1.70 29.76 -11.27
N LEU A 114 1.73 28.72 -10.42
CA LEU A 114 1.01 27.47 -10.72
C LEU A 114 -0.50 27.68 -10.77
N ASP A 115 -1.06 28.45 -9.85
CA ASP A 115 -2.49 28.73 -9.80
C ASP A 115 -2.99 29.44 -11.07
N ASP A 116 -2.29 30.47 -11.55
CA ASP A 116 -2.62 31.21 -12.77
C ASP A 116 -2.49 30.32 -14.02
N SER A 117 -1.43 29.49 -14.08
CA SER A 117 -1.24 28.55 -15.15
C SER A 117 -2.36 27.51 -15.21
N LEU A 118 -2.67 26.87 -14.09
CA LEU A 118 -3.74 25.87 -13.98
C LEU A 118 -5.12 26.47 -14.31
N LYS A 119 -5.43 27.68 -13.83
CA LYS A 119 -6.67 28.42 -14.18
C LYS A 119 -6.78 28.70 -15.68
N SER A 120 -5.65 28.89 -16.37
CA SER A 120 -5.62 29.10 -17.81
C SER A 120 -5.65 27.78 -18.63
N GLY A 121 -5.67 26.64 -17.96
CA GLY A 121 -5.58 25.31 -18.57
C GLY A 121 -4.17 24.97 -19.04
N SER A 122 -3.13 25.52 -18.41
CA SER A 122 -1.73 25.15 -18.69
C SER A 122 -1.14 24.35 -17.57
N VAL A 123 -0.55 23.19 -17.89
CA VAL A 123 0.20 22.32 -16.99
C VAL A 123 1.70 22.34 -17.26
N GLU A 124 2.14 23.21 -18.18
CA GLU A 124 3.55 23.32 -18.58
C GLU A 124 4.52 23.51 -17.42
N PRO A 125 4.22 24.36 -16.38
CA PRO A 125 5.14 24.49 -15.24
C PRO A 125 5.43 23.16 -14.51
N GLY A 126 4.42 22.31 -14.35
CA GLY A 126 4.61 20.98 -13.76
C GLY A 126 5.50 20.08 -14.63
N PHE A 127 5.34 20.14 -15.94
CA PHE A 127 6.18 19.40 -16.88
C PHE A 127 7.63 19.93 -16.92
N GLU A 128 7.82 21.23 -16.84
CA GLU A 128 9.18 21.82 -16.78
C GLU A 128 9.91 21.44 -15.48
N ILE A 129 9.21 21.47 -14.32
CA ILE A 129 9.76 21.00 -13.04
C ILE A 129 10.16 19.53 -13.15
N TYR A 130 9.25 18.68 -13.68
CA TYR A 130 9.52 17.26 -13.82
C TYR A 130 10.67 16.98 -14.79
N ASN A 131 10.72 17.65 -15.94
CA ASN A 131 11.78 17.47 -16.91
C ASN A 131 13.16 17.83 -16.33
N ARG A 132 13.26 18.86 -15.48
CA ARG A 132 14.49 19.18 -14.75
C ARG A 132 14.87 18.04 -13.80
N TYR A 133 13.92 17.55 -13.01
CA TYR A 133 14.11 16.40 -12.13
C TYR A 133 14.53 15.15 -12.91
N HIS A 134 13.80 14.80 -13.98
CA HIS A 134 14.09 13.65 -14.83
C HIS A 134 15.53 13.66 -15.36
N LYS A 135 16.00 14.82 -15.84
CA LYS A 135 17.38 14.96 -16.28
C LYS A 135 18.38 14.68 -15.13
N ARG A 136 18.12 15.21 -13.94
CA ARG A 136 18.97 14.97 -12.76
C ARG A 136 18.96 13.51 -12.31
N VAL A 137 17.83 12.83 -12.36
CA VAL A 137 17.75 11.39 -12.08
C VAL A 137 18.63 10.60 -13.07
N LEU A 138 18.53 10.87 -14.36
CA LEU A 138 19.40 10.23 -15.36
C LEU A 138 20.88 10.46 -15.06
N GLU A 139 21.29 11.70 -14.72
CA GLU A 139 22.65 12.03 -14.32
C GLU A 139 23.12 11.18 -13.13
N ARG A 140 22.28 11.03 -12.11
CA ARG A 140 22.63 10.27 -10.89
C ARG A 140 22.69 8.77 -11.13
N LEU A 141 21.77 8.21 -11.90
CA LEU A 141 21.80 6.78 -12.23
C LEU A 141 23.04 6.42 -13.09
N ILE A 142 23.40 7.27 -14.05
CA ILE A 142 24.63 7.09 -14.83
C ILE A 142 25.87 7.18 -13.95
N TYR A 143 25.90 8.15 -13.02
CA TYR A 143 26.98 8.25 -12.02
C TYR A 143 27.08 6.98 -11.19
N ALA A 144 25.95 6.48 -10.67
CA ALA A 144 25.91 5.28 -9.85
C ALA A 144 26.40 4.04 -10.61
N ILE A 145 25.90 3.82 -11.84
CA ILE A 145 26.34 2.71 -12.70
C ILE A 145 27.85 2.78 -12.92
N ASN A 146 28.38 3.96 -13.25
CA ASN A 146 29.83 4.14 -13.47
C ASN A 146 30.64 3.82 -12.19
N ARG A 147 30.16 4.26 -11.02
CA ARG A 147 30.82 3.97 -9.73
C ARG A 147 30.84 2.48 -9.43
N ILE A 148 29.72 1.81 -9.62
CA ILE A 148 29.57 0.36 -9.37
C ILE A 148 30.48 -0.43 -10.31
N GLU A 149 30.50 -0.11 -11.59
CA GLU A 149 31.26 -0.87 -12.58
C GLU A 149 32.79 -0.68 -12.48
N ASN A 150 33.25 0.45 -11.92
CA ASN A 150 34.67 0.77 -11.96
C ASN A 150 35.35 0.92 -10.60
N TYR A 151 34.61 1.10 -9.50
CA TYR A 151 35.21 1.54 -8.24
C TYR A 151 35.00 0.62 -7.05
N ILE A 152 34.16 -0.43 -7.12
CA ILE A 152 33.90 -1.35 -6.01
C ILE A 152 35.20 -1.92 -5.42
N PRO A 153 36.18 -2.44 -6.21
CA PRO A 153 37.40 -3.01 -5.66
C PRO A 153 38.30 -2.00 -4.93
N ALA A 154 38.11 -0.71 -5.17
CA ALA A 154 38.89 0.37 -4.56
C ALA A 154 38.21 0.97 -3.31
N MET A 155 37.02 0.51 -2.94
CA MET A 155 36.31 1.01 -1.75
C MET A 155 37.01 0.50 -0.47
N ASP A 156 37.24 1.42 0.47
CA ASP A 156 37.85 1.12 1.77
C ASP A 156 36.78 1.16 2.87
N PHE A 157 36.46 -0.01 3.40
CA PHE A 157 35.45 -0.19 4.46
C PHE A 157 36.06 -0.17 5.88
N THR A 158 37.34 0.21 6.01
CA THR A 158 37.99 0.41 7.31
C THR A 158 37.95 1.85 7.78
N LEU A 159 37.49 2.76 6.92
CA LEU A 159 37.38 4.19 7.22
C LEU A 159 36.20 4.45 8.17
N ASP A 160 36.38 5.45 9.01
CA ASP A 160 35.35 5.94 9.92
C ASP A 160 34.47 6.97 9.16
N GLU A 161 33.65 6.47 8.27
CA GLU A 161 32.69 7.22 7.48
C GLU A 161 31.27 6.83 7.90
N GLU A 162 30.35 7.81 7.83
CA GLU A 162 28.93 7.63 8.15
C GLU A 162 28.07 8.12 6.99
N ILE A 163 26.84 7.61 6.91
CA ILE A 163 25.82 8.06 5.96
C ILE A 163 24.59 8.54 6.72
N ASP A 164 24.04 9.70 6.31
CA ASP A 164 22.74 10.18 6.78
C ASP A 164 21.64 9.33 6.14
N ILE A 165 20.79 8.71 6.98
CA ILE A 165 19.64 7.90 6.53
C ILE A 165 18.34 8.69 6.58
N ASP A 166 18.20 9.65 7.49
CA ASP A 166 17.11 10.59 7.50
C ASP A 166 17.53 11.88 6.77
N ARG A 167 16.93 12.13 5.61
CA ARG A 167 17.22 13.26 4.76
C ARG A 167 16.00 14.11 4.40
N GLU A 168 14.87 13.88 5.05
CA GLU A 168 13.63 14.59 4.77
C GLU A 168 13.82 16.12 4.94
N ASP A 169 14.47 16.54 6.04
CA ASP A 169 14.78 17.94 6.34
C ASP A 169 16.15 18.40 5.82
N ALA A 170 16.87 17.56 5.07
CA ALA A 170 18.17 17.92 4.54
C ALA A 170 18.06 19.05 3.49
N PRO A 171 19.04 19.97 3.43
CA PRO A 171 19.06 20.97 2.38
C PRO A 171 19.45 20.34 1.04
N TYR A 172 18.92 20.88 -0.07
CA TYR A 172 19.40 20.56 -1.41
C TYR A 172 20.90 20.83 -1.55
N ALA A 173 21.62 19.92 -2.22
CA ALA A 173 23.05 20.03 -2.40
C ALA A 173 23.41 21.32 -3.14
N ALA A 174 24.39 22.08 -2.60
CA ALA A 174 24.79 23.36 -3.16
C ALA A 174 25.63 23.22 -4.47
N SER A 175 26.17 22.04 -4.74
CA SER A 175 26.93 21.76 -5.95
C SER A 175 26.88 20.26 -6.31
N ALA A 176 27.26 19.95 -7.55
CA ALA A 176 27.36 18.57 -8.04
C ALA A 176 28.37 17.74 -7.23
N GLU A 177 29.47 18.33 -6.75
CA GLU A 177 30.48 17.62 -5.97
C GLU A 177 29.94 17.16 -4.60
N ILE A 178 29.10 17.99 -3.96
CA ILE A 178 28.43 17.60 -2.70
C ILE A 178 27.47 16.44 -2.97
N LEU A 179 26.68 16.53 -4.04
CA LEU A 179 25.75 15.49 -4.42
C LEU A 179 26.46 14.20 -4.82
N ASP A 180 27.61 14.30 -5.52
CA ASP A 180 28.48 13.15 -5.83
C ASP A 180 28.98 12.44 -4.57
N GLU A 181 29.29 13.21 -3.51
CA GLU A 181 29.71 12.63 -2.23
C GLU A 181 28.56 11.91 -1.50
N ILE A 182 27.35 12.48 -1.50
CA ILE A 182 26.17 11.82 -0.97
C ILE A 182 25.93 10.48 -1.70
N TRP A 183 25.96 10.48 -3.02
CA TRP A 183 25.80 9.27 -3.82
C TRP A 183 26.96 8.28 -3.66
N ARG A 184 28.19 8.75 -3.44
CA ARG A 184 29.32 7.88 -3.14
C ARG A 184 29.08 7.09 -1.86
N LEU A 185 28.61 7.76 -0.79
CA LEU A 185 28.30 7.11 0.49
C LEU A 185 27.13 6.14 0.35
N ARG A 186 26.06 6.51 -0.38
CA ARG A 186 24.91 5.59 -0.66
C ARG A 186 25.36 4.32 -1.38
N ILE A 187 26.13 4.45 -2.44
CA ILE A 187 26.65 3.28 -3.18
C ILE A 187 27.56 2.45 -2.27
N LYS A 188 28.42 3.10 -1.45
CA LYS A 188 29.26 2.40 -0.48
C LYS A 188 28.43 1.63 0.53
N ASN A 189 27.31 2.20 1.03
CA ASN A 189 26.38 1.53 1.91
C ASN A 189 25.75 0.30 1.25
N SER A 190 25.23 0.43 0.01
CA SER A 190 24.66 -0.68 -0.75
C SER A 190 25.67 -1.82 -0.98
N VAL A 191 26.93 -1.45 -1.28
CA VAL A 191 28.03 -2.44 -1.41
C VAL A 191 28.34 -3.11 -0.07
N LEU A 192 28.42 -2.33 1.03
CA LEU A 192 28.66 -2.86 2.38
C LEU A 192 27.56 -3.85 2.78
N SER A 193 26.31 -3.52 2.51
CA SER A 193 25.17 -4.39 2.82
C SER A 193 25.30 -5.78 2.17
N LEU A 194 25.63 -5.83 0.86
CA LEU A 194 25.82 -7.08 0.13
C LEU A 194 27.10 -7.82 0.54
N ARG A 195 28.17 -7.11 0.91
CA ARG A 195 29.37 -7.73 1.49
C ARG A 195 29.10 -8.45 2.81
N LEU A 196 28.22 -7.86 3.61
CA LEU A 196 27.83 -8.42 4.91
C LEU A 196 26.95 -9.68 4.76
N THR A 197 26.31 -9.91 3.61
CA THR A 197 25.64 -11.17 3.27
C THR A 197 26.55 -12.18 2.56
N GLY A 198 27.85 -11.92 2.48
CA GLY A 198 28.84 -12.86 1.96
C GLY A 198 29.12 -12.77 0.46
N ASP A 199 28.47 -11.84 -0.26
CA ASP A 199 28.69 -11.66 -1.71
C ASP A 199 30.12 -11.22 -2.04
N THR A 200 30.67 -11.78 -3.09
CA THR A 200 31.96 -11.34 -3.66
C THR A 200 31.83 -9.98 -4.38
N ASN A 201 32.94 -9.30 -4.59
CA ASN A 201 32.90 -8.01 -5.33
C ASN A 201 32.28 -8.15 -6.73
N GLU A 202 32.50 -9.28 -7.39
CA GLU A 202 31.96 -9.60 -8.71
C GLU A 202 30.44 -9.77 -8.67
N GLU A 203 29.91 -10.51 -7.70
CA GLU A 203 28.47 -10.70 -7.49
C GLU A 203 27.79 -9.40 -7.11
N ILE A 204 28.39 -8.62 -6.23
CA ILE A 204 27.90 -7.27 -5.84
C ILE A 204 27.82 -6.36 -7.06
N GLN A 205 28.90 -6.35 -7.87
CA GLN A 205 28.92 -5.55 -9.09
C GLN A 205 27.81 -5.95 -10.07
N GLU A 206 27.59 -7.25 -10.26
CA GLU A 206 26.53 -7.76 -11.12
C GLU A 206 25.15 -7.37 -10.59
N LYS A 207 24.85 -7.66 -9.31
CA LYS A 207 23.57 -7.35 -8.66
C LYS A 207 23.25 -5.85 -8.69
N LEU A 208 24.19 -5.00 -8.28
CA LEU A 208 23.98 -3.55 -8.25
C LEU A 208 23.91 -2.95 -9.67
N SER A 209 24.78 -3.39 -10.61
CA SER A 209 24.68 -2.94 -12.00
C SER A 209 23.32 -3.29 -12.60
N LYS A 210 22.82 -4.51 -12.39
CA LYS A 210 21.47 -4.91 -12.84
C LYS A 210 20.39 -4.02 -12.20
N ARG A 211 20.44 -3.78 -10.88
CA ARG A 211 19.48 -2.92 -10.15
C ARG A 211 19.43 -1.51 -10.76
N TYR A 212 20.55 -0.81 -10.84
CA TYR A 212 20.58 0.57 -11.32
C TYR A 212 20.30 0.69 -12.82
N ARG A 213 20.67 -0.31 -13.63
CA ARG A 213 20.29 -0.36 -15.06
C ARG A 213 18.78 -0.58 -15.23
N ASN A 214 18.14 -1.39 -14.39
CA ASN A 214 16.69 -1.55 -14.38
C ASN A 214 16.00 -0.24 -13.98
N GLN A 215 16.48 0.47 -12.95
CA GLN A 215 15.97 1.80 -12.60
C GLN A 215 16.10 2.78 -13.74
N LEU A 216 17.27 2.83 -14.41
CA LEU A 216 17.47 3.66 -15.59
C LEU A 216 16.47 3.31 -16.70
N SER A 217 16.26 2.02 -16.97
CA SER A 217 15.28 1.57 -17.96
C SER A 217 13.85 2.00 -17.61
N GLN A 218 13.45 1.96 -16.33
CA GLN A 218 12.15 2.43 -15.90
C GLN A 218 11.97 3.94 -16.07
N ILE A 219 12.97 4.71 -15.68
CA ILE A 219 12.97 6.18 -15.82
C ILE A 219 12.89 6.59 -17.30
N LEU A 220 13.60 5.90 -18.19
CA LEU A 220 13.53 6.16 -19.63
C LEU A 220 12.17 5.81 -20.27
N LYS A 221 11.35 5.00 -19.60
CA LYS A 221 10.00 4.65 -20.04
C LYS A 221 8.92 5.59 -19.50
N THR A 222 9.28 6.59 -18.69
CA THR A 222 8.33 7.60 -18.20
C THR A 222 7.71 8.36 -19.37
N ASN A 223 6.41 8.59 -19.27
CA ASN A 223 5.66 9.29 -20.31
C ASN A 223 4.83 10.45 -19.73
N GLU A 224 4.14 11.17 -20.61
CA GLU A 224 3.36 12.35 -20.24
C GLU A 224 2.21 12.07 -19.27
N ARG A 225 1.68 10.83 -19.28
CA ARG A 225 0.58 10.43 -18.36
C ARG A 225 1.09 10.29 -16.93
N ASP A 226 2.30 9.75 -16.75
CA ASP A 226 2.92 9.58 -15.44
C ASP A 226 3.22 10.94 -14.80
N ILE A 227 3.77 11.88 -15.58
CA ILE A 227 4.04 13.25 -15.12
C ILE A 227 2.75 13.96 -14.73
N PHE A 228 1.75 13.86 -15.60
CA PHE A 228 0.45 14.49 -15.37
C PHE A 228 -0.21 13.95 -14.10
N GLN A 229 -0.20 12.62 -13.91
CA GLN A 229 -0.72 11.98 -12.71
C GLN A 229 0.00 12.49 -11.44
N ALA A 230 1.33 12.47 -11.44
CA ALA A 230 2.12 12.92 -10.29
C ALA A 230 1.85 14.40 -9.97
N TYR A 231 1.88 15.27 -10.99
CA TYR A 231 1.65 16.70 -10.81
C TYR A 231 0.23 17.00 -10.31
N LEU A 232 -0.78 16.44 -10.98
CA LEU A 232 -2.17 16.76 -10.65
C LEU A 232 -2.62 16.15 -9.31
N SER A 233 -2.09 14.97 -8.94
CA SER A 233 -2.29 14.41 -7.60
C SER A 233 -1.70 15.34 -6.52
N THR A 234 -0.52 15.89 -6.75
CA THR A 234 0.09 16.82 -5.79
C THR A 234 -0.68 18.13 -5.68
N VAL A 235 -1.16 18.68 -6.81
CA VAL A 235 -2.06 19.84 -6.84
C VAL A 235 -3.33 19.58 -6.02
N ALA A 236 -3.90 18.38 -6.14
CA ALA A 236 -5.08 17.99 -5.36
C ALA A 236 -4.78 17.89 -3.87
N LYS A 237 -3.65 17.25 -3.51
CA LYS A 237 -3.19 17.09 -2.12
C LYS A 237 -2.86 18.42 -1.42
N ALA A 238 -2.52 19.47 -2.17
CA ALA A 238 -2.27 20.79 -1.59
C ALA A 238 -3.49 21.39 -0.85
N VAL A 239 -4.68 20.83 -1.03
CA VAL A 239 -5.91 21.25 -0.34
C VAL A 239 -6.14 20.45 0.96
N ASP A 240 -5.97 19.16 0.91
CA ASP A 240 -5.98 18.22 2.03
C ASP A 240 -5.34 16.88 1.61
N PRO A 241 -4.79 16.11 2.56
CA PRO A 241 -4.01 14.91 2.23
C PRO A 241 -4.83 13.76 1.61
N HIS A 242 -6.16 13.82 1.66
CA HIS A 242 -7.05 12.77 1.17
C HIS A 242 -7.69 13.06 -0.18
N THR A 243 -7.60 14.29 -0.64
CA THR A 243 -8.05 14.67 -1.99
C THR A 243 -6.96 14.27 -2.99
N ALA A 244 -7.33 13.49 -4.01
CA ALA A 244 -6.39 12.98 -4.99
C ALA A 244 -7.03 12.90 -6.39
N TYR A 245 -6.23 13.19 -7.40
CA TYR A 245 -6.57 12.92 -8.79
C TYR A 245 -6.10 11.51 -9.18
N PHE A 246 -6.89 10.79 -9.93
CA PHE A 246 -6.55 9.51 -10.53
C PHE A 246 -6.69 9.58 -12.05
N SER A 247 -5.62 9.22 -12.76
CA SER A 247 -5.67 9.01 -14.21
C SER A 247 -6.67 7.90 -14.56
N PRO A 248 -7.07 7.72 -15.82
CA PRO A 248 -7.96 6.61 -16.19
C PRO A 248 -7.47 5.25 -15.69
N ARG A 249 -6.17 4.97 -15.80
CA ARG A 249 -5.55 3.73 -15.31
C ARG A 249 -5.64 3.57 -13.79
N ASP A 250 -5.26 4.63 -13.06
CA ASP A 250 -5.25 4.57 -11.60
C ASP A 250 -6.67 4.56 -11.04
N SER A 251 -7.63 5.14 -11.79
CA SER A 251 -9.06 5.02 -11.52
C SER A 251 -9.54 3.56 -11.58
N GLU A 252 -9.13 2.82 -12.61
CA GLU A 252 -9.46 1.39 -12.73
C GLU A 252 -8.86 0.58 -11.57
N ASN A 253 -7.60 0.82 -11.23
CA ASN A 253 -6.93 0.13 -10.13
C ASN A 253 -7.61 0.44 -8.77
N PHE A 254 -7.92 1.70 -8.51
CA PHE A 254 -8.63 2.12 -7.31
C PHE A 254 -10.02 1.46 -7.20
N ASN A 255 -10.78 1.49 -8.29
CA ASN A 255 -12.12 0.89 -8.34
C ASN A 255 -12.06 -0.63 -8.16
N MET A 256 -11.04 -1.30 -8.71
CA MET A 256 -10.79 -2.73 -8.53
C MET A 256 -10.52 -3.08 -7.06
N GLY A 257 -9.66 -2.33 -6.37
CA GLY A 257 -9.37 -2.53 -4.96
C GLY A 257 -10.62 -2.34 -4.07
N LEU A 258 -11.47 -1.36 -4.40
CA LEU A 258 -12.69 -1.11 -3.64
C LEU A 258 -13.78 -2.16 -3.90
N SER A 259 -13.86 -2.71 -5.13
CA SER A 259 -14.88 -3.70 -5.52
C SER A 259 -14.47 -5.15 -5.29
N LEU A 260 -13.18 -5.41 -5.05
CA LEU A 260 -12.56 -6.74 -5.08
C LEU A 260 -12.99 -7.57 -6.30
N SER A 261 -13.13 -6.89 -7.42
CA SER A 261 -13.50 -7.50 -8.70
C SER A 261 -12.83 -6.77 -9.86
N LEU A 262 -12.47 -7.51 -10.88
CA LEU A 262 -11.91 -6.96 -12.11
C LEU A 262 -12.48 -7.68 -13.33
N GLN A 263 -12.47 -7.01 -14.49
CA GLN A 263 -12.79 -7.63 -15.77
C GLN A 263 -11.51 -7.97 -16.52
N GLY A 264 -11.26 -9.25 -16.75
CA GLY A 264 -10.02 -9.70 -17.35
C GLY A 264 -9.87 -11.20 -17.41
N ILE A 265 -8.63 -11.68 -17.34
CA ILE A 265 -8.31 -13.11 -17.43
C ILE A 265 -8.10 -13.78 -16.07
N GLY A 266 -7.84 -13.02 -15.00
CA GLY A 266 -7.54 -13.56 -13.67
C GLY A 266 -6.13 -14.16 -13.59
N ALA A 267 -5.12 -13.33 -13.84
CA ALA A 267 -3.72 -13.66 -13.67
C ALA A 267 -2.99 -12.49 -13.00
N GLN A 268 -2.15 -12.78 -12.03
CA GLN A 268 -1.19 -11.83 -11.47
C GLN A 268 0.07 -11.84 -12.32
N LEU A 269 0.52 -10.65 -12.70
CA LEU A 269 1.63 -10.46 -13.64
C LEU A 269 2.73 -9.60 -13.01
N THR A 270 3.98 -9.90 -13.36
CA THR A 270 5.14 -9.09 -12.97
C THR A 270 6.04 -8.84 -14.18
N ALA A 271 6.90 -7.83 -14.08
CA ALA A 271 7.97 -7.62 -15.04
C ALA A 271 9.19 -8.47 -14.65
N GLU A 272 9.68 -9.28 -15.55
CA GLU A 272 10.93 -10.04 -15.42
C GLU A 272 11.83 -9.71 -16.60
N ASP A 273 12.85 -8.90 -16.36
CA ASP A 273 13.73 -8.31 -17.38
C ASP A 273 12.91 -7.60 -18.49
N GLU A 274 12.85 -8.13 -19.71
CA GLU A 274 12.09 -7.56 -20.83
C GLU A 274 10.71 -8.23 -21.04
N TYR A 275 10.39 -9.26 -20.25
CA TYR A 275 9.16 -10.03 -20.37
C TYR A 275 8.13 -9.67 -19.31
N THR A 276 6.86 -9.89 -19.65
CA THR A 276 5.77 -9.94 -18.67
C THR A 276 5.53 -11.39 -18.28
N LYS A 277 5.81 -11.73 -17.01
CA LYS A 277 5.70 -13.07 -16.45
C LYS A 277 4.40 -13.25 -15.67
N VAL A 278 3.78 -14.42 -15.80
CA VAL A 278 2.65 -14.85 -14.98
C VAL A 278 3.21 -15.32 -13.62
N VAL A 279 2.82 -14.66 -12.53
CA VAL A 279 3.19 -15.05 -11.17
C VAL A 279 2.28 -16.19 -10.72
N GLU A 280 0.97 -15.94 -10.77
CA GLU A 280 -0.05 -16.89 -10.36
C GLU A 280 -1.37 -16.67 -11.11
N LEU A 281 -2.26 -17.64 -11.03
CA LEU A 281 -3.62 -17.55 -11.59
C LEU A 281 -4.63 -17.43 -10.45
N ILE A 282 -5.51 -16.44 -10.57
CA ILE A 282 -6.57 -16.19 -9.58
C ILE A 282 -7.59 -17.34 -9.67
N LYS A 283 -7.85 -17.96 -8.53
CA LYS A 283 -8.78 -19.07 -8.40
C LYS A 283 -10.18 -18.72 -8.92
N GLY A 284 -10.74 -19.59 -9.75
CA GLY A 284 -12.02 -19.37 -10.42
C GLY A 284 -11.96 -18.39 -11.59
N GLY A 285 -10.79 -17.83 -11.92
CA GLY A 285 -10.60 -16.92 -13.06
C GLY A 285 -10.64 -17.62 -14.42
N PRO A 286 -10.84 -16.85 -15.53
CA PRO A 286 -10.86 -17.44 -16.88
C PRO A 286 -9.58 -18.16 -17.27
N ALA A 287 -8.42 -17.66 -16.90
CA ALA A 287 -7.14 -18.28 -17.22
C ALA A 287 -6.95 -19.60 -16.48
N GLU A 288 -7.32 -19.66 -15.19
CA GLU A 288 -7.28 -20.89 -14.41
C GLU A 288 -8.25 -21.95 -14.95
N ARG A 289 -9.50 -21.54 -15.23
CA ARG A 289 -10.50 -22.45 -15.82
C ARG A 289 -10.11 -23.00 -17.19
N GLY A 290 -9.37 -22.18 -17.98
CA GLY A 290 -8.85 -22.58 -19.29
C GLY A 290 -7.75 -23.63 -19.20
N ASN A 291 -6.98 -23.65 -18.13
CA ASN A 291 -5.89 -24.57 -17.84
C ASN A 291 -4.80 -24.64 -18.95
N GLU A 292 -4.68 -23.58 -19.75
CA GLU A 292 -3.68 -23.47 -20.83
C GLU A 292 -2.53 -22.52 -20.39
N LEU A 293 -2.83 -21.41 -19.68
CA LEU A 293 -1.87 -20.50 -19.10
C LEU A 293 -1.41 -21.02 -17.73
N ARG A 294 -0.14 -20.84 -17.38
CA ARG A 294 0.45 -21.33 -16.13
C ARG A 294 1.32 -20.27 -15.45
N ALA A 295 1.50 -20.43 -14.15
CA ALA A 295 2.52 -19.66 -13.42
C ALA A 295 3.92 -19.92 -14.01
N GLY A 296 4.71 -18.86 -14.14
CA GLY A 296 6.03 -18.89 -14.77
C GLY A 296 6.02 -18.63 -16.28
N ASP A 297 4.88 -18.71 -16.96
CA ASP A 297 4.78 -18.42 -18.39
C ASP A 297 5.11 -16.95 -18.70
N ARG A 298 5.78 -16.69 -19.82
CA ARG A 298 6.19 -15.34 -20.26
C ARG A 298 5.37 -14.90 -21.47
N ILE A 299 4.70 -13.77 -21.35
CA ILE A 299 3.84 -13.19 -22.39
C ILE A 299 4.70 -12.32 -23.31
N ILE A 300 4.76 -12.66 -24.60
CA ILE A 300 5.53 -11.96 -25.62
C ILE A 300 4.66 -11.25 -26.67
N GLY A 301 3.34 -11.50 -26.66
CA GLY A 301 2.46 -10.85 -27.63
C GLY A 301 1.01 -10.91 -27.22
N ILE A 302 0.23 -9.91 -27.63
CA ILE A 302 -1.19 -9.78 -27.31
C ILE A 302 -1.99 -9.46 -28.58
N GLY A 303 -3.10 -10.18 -28.79
CA GLY A 303 -4.07 -9.93 -29.85
C GLY A 303 -5.48 -9.77 -29.30
N GLN A 304 -6.23 -8.82 -29.86
CA GLN A 304 -7.61 -8.57 -29.46
C GLN A 304 -8.59 -9.34 -30.36
N GLY A 305 -9.64 -9.90 -29.77
CA GLY A 305 -10.64 -10.71 -30.47
C GLY A 305 -10.11 -12.05 -30.97
N SER A 306 -10.93 -12.75 -31.78
CA SER A 306 -10.59 -14.06 -32.34
C SER A 306 -9.53 -14.01 -33.45
N ASP A 307 -9.41 -12.89 -34.18
CA ASP A 307 -8.66 -12.80 -35.43
C ASP A 307 -7.73 -11.58 -35.54
N GLY A 308 -7.65 -10.69 -34.51
CA GLY A 308 -6.80 -9.50 -34.51
C GLY A 308 -5.32 -9.84 -34.61
N ASP A 309 -4.48 -8.95 -35.12
CA ASP A 309 -3.05 -9.17 -35.15
C ASP A 309 -2.45 -9.29 -33.74
N ILE A 310 -1.46 -10.15 -33.58
CA ILE A 310 -0.68 -10.26 -32.35
C ILE A 310 0.36 -9.14 -32.35
N GLN A 311 0.23 -8.22 -31.40
CA GLN A 311 1.20 -7.17 -31.16
C GLN A 311 2.30 -7.70 -30.25
N ASP A 312 3.55 -7.46 -30.59
CA ASP A 312 4.70 -7.75 -29.74
C ASP A 312 4.68 -6.82 -28.52
N VAL A 313 4.89 -7.40 -27.32
CA VAL A 313 4.89 -6.68 -26.05
C VAL A 313 6.19 -6.83 -25.26
N VAL A 314 7.23 -7.46 -25.85
CA VAL A 314 8.55 -7.58 -25.24
C VAL A 314 9.13 -6.19 -25.00
N GLY A 315 9.66 -5.94 -23.79
CA GLY A 315 10.20 -4.64 -23.40
C GLY A 315 9.17 -3.53 -23.16
N MET A 316 7.86 -3.80 -23.33
CA MET A 316 6.79 -2.86 -22.95
C MET A 316 6.71 -2.73 -21.43
N ARG A 317 6.13 -1.64 -20.96
CA ARG A 317 5.82 -1.46 -19.53
C ARG A 317 4.74 -2.45 -19.13
N LEU A 318 4.88 -3.02 -17.93
CA LEU A 318 3.91 -3.97 -17.39
C LEU A 318 2.48 -3.40 -17.41
N ASP A 319 2.31 -2.15 -17.03
CA ASP A 319 1.00 -1.48 -17.02
C ASP A 319 0.34 -1.41 -18.39
N ASP A 320 1.12 -1.13 -19.45
CA ASP A 320 0.63 -1.08 -20.83
C ASP A 320 0.25 -2.49 -21.32
N VAL A 321 0.99 -3.51 -20.90
CA VAL A 321 0.67 -4.92 -21.17
C VAL A 321 -0.61 -5.33 -20.43
N VAL A 322 -0.72 -5.04 -19.14
CA VAL A 322 -1.90 -5.33 -18.31
C VAL A 322 -3.14 -4.65 -18.88
N SER A 323 -3.05 -3.38 -19.31
CA SER A 323 -4.18 -2.65 -19.90
C SER A 323 -4.71 -3.31 -21.17
N GLN A 324 -3.85 -3.95 -21.98
CA GLN A 324 -4.25 -4.69 -23.17
C GLN A 324 -4.83 -6.07 -22.83
N ILE A 325 -4.41 -6.67 -21.71
CA ILE A 325 -4.93 -7.99 -21.26
C ILE A 325 -6.30 -7.83 -20.61
N ARG A 326 -6.53 -6.77 -19.80
CA ARG A 326 -7.83 -6.40 -19.25
C ARG A 326 -8.82 -6.03 -20.36
N GLY A 327 -10.10 -6.00 -20.04
CA GLY A 327 -11.13 -5.57 -20.96
C GLY A 327 -12.49 -6.18 -20.63
N GLU A 328 -13.52 -5.75 -21.31
CA GLU A 328 -14.93 -6.06 -21.04
C GLU A 328 -15.19 -7.59 -21.01
N LYS A 329 -16.01 -8.01 -20.06
CA LYS A 329 -16.52 -9.37 -19.94
C LYS A 329 -17.10 -9.89 -21.26
N GLY A 330 -16.73 -11.09 -21.64
CA GLY A 330 -17.19 -11.77 -22.87
C GLY A 330 -16.35 -11.46 -24.10
N THR A 331 -15.40 -10.50 -24.02
CA THR A 331 -14.43 -10.25 -25.11
C THR A 331 -13.29 -11.27 -25.05
N VAL A 332 -12.60 -11.50 -26.16
CA VAL A 332 -11.49 -12.45 -26.24
C VAL A 332 -10.16 -11.70 -26.33
N VAL A 333 -9.19 -12.13 -25.54
CA VAL A 333 -7.78 -11.78 -25.70
C VAL A 333 -6.98 -13.03 -26.06
N ARG A 334 -6.01 -12.87 -26.96
CA ARG A 334 -5.07 -13.93 -27.33
C ARG A 334 -3.68 -13.55 -26.86
N LEU A 335 -3.08 -14.42 -26.11
CA LEU A 335 -1.74 -14.26 -25.56
C LEU A 335 -0.79 -15.16 -26.34
N ASN A 336 0.29 -14.59 -26.87
CA ASN A 336 1.42 -15.37 -27.38
C ASN A 336 2.39 -15.56 -26.21
N VAL A 337 2.63 -16.81 -25.82
CA VAL A 337 3.24 -17.16 -24.54
C VAL A 337 4.41 -18.11 -24.77
N ILE A 338 5.53 -17.87 -24.11
CA ILE A 338 6.61 -18.82 -23.95
C ILE A 338 6.35 -19.60 -22.65
N PRO A 339 6.18 -20.94 -22.70
CA PRO A 339 5.97 -21.74 -21.51
C PRO A 339 7.15 -21.69 -20.54
N ALA A 340 6.87 -21.77 -19.23
CA ALA A 340 7.87 -21.73 -18.18
C ALA A 340 8.94 -22.83 -18.28
N ASP A 341 8.60 -23.98 -18.84
CA ASP A 341 9.46 -25.13 -19.03
C ASP A 341 10.29 -25.07 -20.33
N ASP A 342 10.03 -24.11 -21.22
CA ASP A 342 10.82 -23.92 -22.45
C ASP A 342 12.07 -23.03 -22.22
N VAL A 343 13.16 -23.66 -21.80
CA VAL A 343 14.47 -23.00 -21.59
C VAL A 343 15.07 -22.48 -22.91
N SER A 344 14.63 -23.01 -24.05
CA SER A 344 15.18 -22.63 -25.37
C SER A 344 14.48 -21.45 -26.03
N GLU A 345 13.36 -20.98 -25.44
CA GLU A 345 12.50 -19.90 -25.94
C GLU A 345 12.02 -20.08 -27.38
N SER A 346 11.95 -21.33 -27.82
CA SER A 346 11.68 -21.69 -29.23
C SER A 346 10.22 -22.05 -29.51
N SER A 347 9.39 -22.26 -28.48
CA SER A 347 8.03 -22.83 -28.61
C SER A 347 6.96 -21.85 -28.13
N ALA A 348 6.83 -20.70 -28.78
CA ALA A 348 5.72 -19.79 -28.45
C ALA A 348 4.36 -20.38 -28.84
N THR A 349 3.37 -20.27 -27.95
CA THR A 349 2.00 -20.80 -28.16
C THR A 349 0.98 -19.69 -27.98
N ILE A 350 -0.06 -19.68 -28.83
CA ILE A 350 -1.15 -18.70 -28.71
C ILE A 350 -2.29 -19.31 -27.89
N ILE A 351 -2.58 -18.67 -26.76
CA ILE A 351 -3.67 -19.03 -25.86
C ILE A 351 -4.79 -17.99 -26.02
N ALA A 352 -6.02 -18.45 -26.29
CA ALA A 352 -7.18 -17.58 -26.43
C ALA A 352 -8.04 -17.65 -25.15
N ILE A 353 -8.20 -16.53 -24.45
CA ILE A 353 -8.94 -16.47 -23.20
C ILE A 353 -10.13 -15.50 -23.35
N THR A 354 -11.34 -15.97 -23.01
CA THR A 354 -12.51 -15.11 -22.93
C THR A 354 -12.53 -14.43 -21.58
N ARG A 355 -12.47 -13.10 -21.57
CA ARG A 355 -12.50 -12.29 -20.35
C ARG A 355 -13.81 -12.48 -19.60
N ASP A 356 -13.73 -12.46 -18.28
CA ASP A 356 -14.88 -12.55 -17.38
C ASP A 356 -14.67 -11.63 -16.18
N THR A 357 -15.68 -11.51 -15.32
CA THR A 357 -15.51 -10.93 -14.00
C THR A 357 -14.73 -11.91 -13.13
N VAL A 358 -13.61 -11.44 -12.61
CA VAL A 358 -12.74 -12.16 -11.66
C VAL A 358 -12.96 -11.55 -10.29
N LYS A 359 -13.26 -12.38 -9.30
CA LYS A 359 -13.42 -11.98 -7.91
C LYS A 359 -12.15 -12.28 -7.14
N LEU A 360 -11.68 -11.33 -6.34
CA LEU A 360 -10.50 -11.49 -5.49
C LEU A 360 -10.95 -12.09 -4.14
N GLU A 361 -11.21 -13.39 -4.13
CA GLU A 361 -11.77 -14.07 -2.94
C GLU A 361 -10.75 -14.08 -1.77
N ASP A 362 -9.47 -14.19 -2.07
CA ASP A 362 -8.41 -14.25 -1.06
C ASP A 362 -8.27 -12.94 -0.25
N GLN A 363 -8.76 -11.82 -0.80
CA GLN A 363 -8.83 -10.51 -0.13
C GLN A 363 -10.18 -10.24 0.53
N SER A 364 -11.10 -11.22 0.56
CA SER A 364 -12.42 -11.08 1.19
C SER A 364 -12.36 -11.42 2.66
N ALA A 365 -13.43 -11.03 3.38
CA ALA A 365 -13.60 -11.44 4.78
C ALA A 365 -13.52 -12.96 4.93
N ARG A 366 -12.81 -13.42 5.94
CA ARG A 366 -12.62 -14.83 6.28
C ARG A 366 -12.85 -15.06 7.77
N LYS A 367 -13.10 -16.30 8.14
CA LYS A 367 -13.27 -16.67 9.55
C LYS A 367 -12.30 -17.77 9.97
N GLU A 368 -12.05 -17.76 11.26
CA GLU A 368 -11.39 -18.84 11.97
C GLU A 368 -12.11 -19.11 13.28
N VAL A 369 -12.00 -20.32 13.82
CA VAL A 369 -12.49 -20.66 15.15
C VAL A 369 -11.35 -21.20 15.99
N ILE A 370 -11.06 -20.49 17.08
CA ILE A 370 -10.04 -20.89 18.05
C ILE A 370 -10.70 -21.53 19.28
N GLU A 371 -10.14 -22.64 19.78
CA GLU A 371 -10.53 -23.23 21.05
C GLU A 371 -9.61 -22.76 22.18
N LEU A 372 -10.15 -21.94 23.06
CA LEU A 372 -9.42 -21.32 24.16
C LEU A 372 -9.71 -22.05 25.49
N SER A 373 -8.72 -22.72 26.06
CA SER A 373 -8.79 -23.26 27.42
C SER A 373 -8.49 -22.16 28.44
N TYR A 374 -9.49 -21.77 29.23
CA TYR A 374 -9.36 -20.68 30.17
C TYR A 374 -10.17 -20.91 31.46
N ASN A 375 -9.54 -20.83 32.65
CA ASN A 375 -10.15 -21.01 33.97
C ASN A 375 -10.95 -22.31 34.11
N ASP A 376 -10.40 -23.45 33.71
CA ASP A 376 -11.02 -24.79 33.71
C ASP A 376 -12.18 -24.99 32.71
N ASP A 377 -12.55 -23.97 31.93
CA ASP A 377 -13.54 -24.05 30.85
C ASP A 377 -12.87 -23.96 29.49
N VAL A 378 -13.54 -24.43 28.43
CA VAL A 378 -13.11 -24.31 27.03
C VAL A 378 -14.12 -23.40 26.33
N TYR A 379 -13.62 -22.33 25.72
CA TYR A 379 -14.40 -21.38 24.94
C TYR A 379 -14.08 -21.52 23.46
N LYS A 380 -15.09 -21.46 22.62
CA LYS A 380 -14.95 -21.34 21.18
C LYS A 380 -15.09 -19.88 20.78
N ILE A 381 -14.04 -19.30 20.25
CA ILE A 381 -14.03 -17.90 19.81
C ILE A 381 -13.99 -17.88 18.27
N GLY A 382 -15.03 -17.33 17.66
CA GLY A 382 -15.04 -17.05 16.23
C GLY A 382 -14.29 -15.76 15.96
N VAL A 383 -13.32 -15.81 15.07
CA VAL A 383 -12.58 -14.63 14.59
C VAL A 383 -13.00 -14.35 13.15
N ILE A 384 -13.40 -13.12 12.87
CA ILE A 384 -13.68 -12.63 11.52
C ILE A 384 -12.62 -11.62 11.16
N ASP A 385 -11.71 -11.99 10.26
CA ASP A 385 -10.76 -11.10 9.66
C ASP A 385 -11.43 -10.35 8.51
N LEU A 386 -11.45 -9.01 8.58
CA LEU A 386 -12.03 -8.13 7.57
C LEU A 386 -10.96 -7.16 7.06
N PRO A 387 -10.29 -7.47 5.94
CA PRO A 387 -9.15 -6.65 5.44
C PRO A 387 -9.57 -5.28 4.90
N THR A 388 -10.79 -5.13 4.39
CA THR A 388 -11.32 -3.84 3.90
C THR A 388 -12.85 -3.85 3.83
N PHE A 389 -13.48 -2.67 3.82
CA PHE A 389 -14.92 -2.52 3.62
C PHE A 389 -15.25 -2.44 2.11
N TYR A 390 -15.16 -3.58 1.42
CA TYR A 390 -15.35 -3.69 -0.03
C TYR A 390 -16.81 -3.69 -0.45
N PHE A 391 -17.07 -3.07 -1.63
CA PHE A 391 -18.39 -3.04 -2.25
C PHE A 391 -18.28 -2.88 -3.77
N ASP A 392 -18.87 -3.80 -4.53
CA ASP A 392 -18.92 -3.71 -5.98
C ASP A 392 -20.10 -2.83 -6.44
N PHE A 393 -19.84 -1.52 -6.51
CA PHE A 393 -20.82 -0.51 -6.89
C PHE A 393 -21.39 -0.72 -8.29
N GLU A 394 -20.56 -1.19 -9.23
CA GLU A 394 -20.97 -1.39 -10.61
C GLU A 394 -21.90 -2.59 -10.76
N ALA A 395 -21.54 -3.74 -10.17
CA ALA A 395 -22.39 -4.92 -10.18
C ALA A 395 -23.70 -4.67 -9.44
N ALA A 396 -23.66 -3.96 -8.30
CA ALA A 396 -24.87 -3.55 -7.58
C ALA A 396 -25.76 -2.62 -8.41
N ALA A 397 -25.18 -1.63 -9.11
CA ALA A 397 -25.92 -0.74 -9.99
C ALA A 397 -26.53 -1.45 -11.21
N ARG A 398 -25.89 -2.52 -11.71
CA ARG A 398 -26.45 -3.39 -12.75
C ARG A 398 -27.56 -4.32 -12.24
N GLY A 399 -27.79 -4.37 -10.92
CA GLY A 399 -28.77 -5.26 -10.28
C GLY A 399 -28.34 -6.74 -10.23
N GLU A 400 -27.04 -7.00 -10.21
CA GLU A 400 -26.51 -8.35 -10.02
C GLU A 400 -26.81 -8.83 -8.60
N GLU A 401 -27.31 -10.06 -8.43
CA GLU A 401 -27.68 -10.57 -7.10
C GLU A 401 -26.44 -10.91 -6.25
N ASN A 402 -25.34 -11.31 -6.87
CA ASN A 402 -24.12 -11.81 -6.21
C ASN A 402 -22.91 -10.89 -6.37
N PHE A 403 -23.11 -9.56 -6.21
CA PHE A 403 -21.99 -8.62 -6.15
C PHE A 403 -21.18 -8.76 -4.86
N LYS A 404 -19.92 -8.35 -4.84
CA LYS A 404 -19.08 -8.34 -3.63
C LYS A 404 -19.57 -7.28 -2.65
N SER A 405 -19.76 -7.67 -1.38
CA SER A 405 -20.15 -6.81 -0.26
C SER A 405 -19.62 -7.40 1.05
N SER A 406 -18.80 -6.63 1.76
CA SER A 406 -18.22 -7.03 3.03
C SER A 406 -19.29 -7.34 4.07
N THR A 407 -20.37 -6.55 4.12
CA THR A 407 -21.50 -6.78 5.04
C THR A 407 -22.18 -8.10 4.80
N ARG A 408 -22.43 -8.45 3.52
CA ARG A 408 -23.06 -9.72 3.19
C ARG A 408 -22.15 -10.90 3.50
N ASP A 409 -20.87 -10.78 3.17
CA ASP A 409 -19.92 -11.86 3.43
C ASP A 409 -19.76 -12.07 4.94
N VAL A 410 -19.64 -11.01 5.75
CA VAL A 410 -19.63 -11.11 7.22
C VAL A 410 -20.93 -11.68 7.78
N ARG A 411 -22.10 -11.34 7.22
CA ARG A 411 -23.38 -11.95 7.63
C ARG A 411 -23.33 -13.46 7.45
N ASN A 412 -22.87 -13.94 6.31
CA ASN A 412 -22.75 -15.38 6.03
C ASN A 412 -21.77 -16.04 7.01
N LEU A 413 -20.63 -15.41 7.28
CA LEU A 413 -19.64 -15.92 8.24
C LEU A 413 -20.22 -15.99 9.68
N LEU A 414 -21.02 -15.01 10.08
CA LEU A 414 -21.70 -15.03 11.37
C LEU A 414 -22.76 -16.16 11.48
N GLU A 415 -23.45 -16.46 10.37
CA GLU A 415 -24.38 -17.59 10.31
C GLU A 415 -23.63 -18.92 10.46
N GLU A 416 -22.49 -19.08 9.79
CA GLU A 416 -21.62 -20.27 9.92
C GLU A 416 -21.07 -20.40 11.34
N LEU A 417 -20.55 -19.31 11.95
CA LEU A 417 -20.05 -19.33 13.33
C LEU A 417 -21.13 -19.69 14.34
N LYS A 418 -22.37 -19.28 14.07
CA LYS A 418 -23.52 -19.65 14.91
C LYS A 418 -23.86 -21.14 14.79
N GLU A 419 -23.72 -21.74 13.59
CA GLU A 419 -23.86 -23.19 13.41
C GLU A 419 -22.74 -23.98 14.10
N GLU A 420 -21.55 -23.40 14.25
CA GLU A 420 -20.41 -23.97 14.97
C GLU A 420 -20.50 -23.76 16.50
N GLU A 421 -21.56 -23.08 16.98
CA GLU A 421 -21.86 -22.85 18.39
C GLU A 421 -20.71 -22.10 19.11
N VAL A 422 -20.20 -21.00 18.50
CA VAL A 422 -19.16 -20.18 19.15
C VAL A 422 -19.72 -19.40 20.36
N ASP A 423 -18.92 -19.25 21.41
CA ASP A 423 -19.27 -18.54 22.62
C ASP A 423 -19.16 -17.02 22.50
N ALA A 424 -18.24 -16.55 21.64
CA ALA A 424 -17.98 -15.15 21.39
C ALA A 424 -17.41 -14.92 19.99
N VAL A 425 -17.45 -13.66 19.52
CA VAL A 425 -16.91 -13.26 18.22
C VAL A 425 -15.93 -12.09 18.40
N VAL A 426 -14.79 -12.17 17.72
CA VAL A 426 -13.86 -11.09 17.49
C VAL A 426 -13.98 -10.65 16.02
N VAL A 427 -14.18 -9.37 15.77
CA VAL A 427 -14.03 -8.78 14.43
C VAL A 427 -12.67 -8.11 14.40
N ASP A 428 -11.76 -8.66 13.61
CA ASP A 428 -10.42 -8.13 13.44
C ASP A 428 -10.41 -7.11 12.31
N LEU A 429 -10.07 -5.87 12.64
CA LEU A 429 -9.94 -4.73 11.75
C LEU A 429 -8.50 -4.19 11.74
N ARG A 430 -7.55 -4.91 12.30
CA ARG A 430 -6.14 -4.52 12.18
C ARG A 430 -5.77 -4.42 10.70
N ASN A 431 -4.96 -3.46 10.36
CA ASN A 431 -4.51 -3.17 8.98
C ASN A 431 -5.65 -2.83 7.98
N ASN A 432 -6.88 -2.59 8.47
CA ASN A 432 -8.02 -2.23 7.63
C ASN A 432 -8.11 -0.70 7.46
N GLY A 433 -7.60 -0.16 6.36
CA GLY A 433 -7.63 1.28 6.03
C GLY A 433 -9.02 1.87 5.74
N GLY A 434 -10.09 1.07 5.84
CA GLY A 434 -11.46 1.52 5.63
C GLY A 434 -12.10 0.96 4.35
N GLY A 435 -12.77 1.84 3.58
CA GLY A 435 -13.50 1.48 2.36
C GLY A 435 -14.87 2.13 2.28
N SER A 436 -15.90 1.36 1.94
CA SER A 436 -17.26 1.85 1.71
C SER A 436 -17.96 2.29 3.03
N LEU A 437 -18.34 3.57 3.08
CA LEU A 437 -19.18 4.10 4.18
C LEU A 437 -20.50 3.34 4.33
N SER A 438 -21.12 2.93 3.21
CA SER A 438 -22.37 2.17 3.25
C SER A 438 -22.19 0.80 3.87
N GLU A 439 -21.08 0.13 3.58
CA GLU A 439 -20.74 -1.16 4.17
C GLU A 439 -20.51 -1.03 5.68
N ALA A 440 -19.71 -0.05 6.13
CA ALA A 440 -19.50 0.18 7.56
C ALA A 440 -20.82 0.41 8.31
N ASN A 441 -21.72 1.21 7.74
CA ASN A 441 -23.04 1.46 8.31
C ASN A 441 -23.89 0.18 8.39
N GLN A 442 -23.96 -0.61 7.31
CA GLN A 442 -24.73 -1.85 7.27
C GLN A 442 -24.12 -2.95 8.15
N LEU A 443 -22.78 -3.00 8.23
CA LEU A 443 -22.08 -3.96 9.08
C LEU A 443 -22.40 -3.74 10.56
N VAL A 444 -22.47 -2.48 11.02
CA VAL A 444 -22.95 -2.18 12.39
C VAL A 444 -24.35 -2.74 12.60
N GLY A 445 -25.24 -2.66 11.60
CA GLY A 445 -26.59 -3.20 11.64
C GLY A 445 -26.67 -4.71 11.87
N LEU A 446 -25.62 -5.48 11.58
CA LEU A 446 -25.57 -6.91 11.91
C LEU A 446 -25.54 -7.18 13.42
N PHE A 447 -25.18 -6.17 14.22
CA PHE A 447 -24.97 -6.30 15.67
C PHE A 447 -25.93 -5.47 16.52
N ILE A 448 -26.71 -4.56 15.93
CA ILE A 448 -27.67 -3.72 16.63
C ILE A 448 -29.07 -3.86 16.01
N GLU A 449 -30.14 -3.63 16.80
CA GLU A 449 -31.50 -3.70 16.27
C GLU A 449 -31.79 -2.58 15.27
N THR A 450 -31.57 -1.35 15.67
CA THR A 450 -31.71 -0.16 14.81
C THR A 450 -31.01 1.04 15.45
N GLY A 451 -30.70 2.04 14.68
CA GLY A 451 -30.20 3.32 15.18
C GLY A 451 -29.18 4.01 14.29
N ALA A 452 -28.78 5.19 14.69
CA ALA A 452 -27.73 5.92 14.00
C ALA A 452 -26.36 5.23 14.24
N THR A 453 -25.55 5.08 13.22
CA THR A 453 -24.21 4.49 13.31
C THR A 453 -23.12 5.55 13.19
N VAL A 454 -23.40 6.60 12.43
CA VAL A 454 -22.48 7.70 12.15
C VAL A 454 -23.28 8.97 11.86
N GLN A 455 -22.67 10.14 12.05
CA GLN A 455 -23.20 11.42 11.63
C GLN A 455 -22.32 11.99 10.52
N ILE A 456 -22.89 12.45 9.41
CA ILE A 456 -22.18 13.08 8.30
C ILE A 456 -22.48 14.56 8.27
N ARG A 457 -21.44 15.38 8.30
CA ARG A 457 -21.53 16.83 8.12
C ARG A 457 -21.06 17.19 6.72
N TYR A 458 -22.02 17.69 5.95
CA TYR A 458 -21.76 18.17 4.60
C TYR A 458 -21.28 19.61 4.62
N SER A 459 -20.31 19.92 3.77
CA SER A 459 -19.94 21.30 3.48
C SER A 459 -21.14 22.01 2.84
N GLY A 460 -21.40 23.22 3.24
CA GLY A 460 -22.30 24.10 2.53
C GLY A 460 -21.71 25.47 2.57
N ILE A 461 -21.55 26.09 1.40
CA ILE A 461 -21.19 27.53 1.26
C ILE A 461 -22.16 28.40 2.06
N ARG A 462 -23.31 27.85 2.47
CA ARG A 462 -24.31 28.50 3.34
C ARG A 462 -24.88 27.49 4.34
N ASN A 463 -24.29 27.39 5.52
CA ASN A 463 -24.76 26.58 6.66
C ASN A 463 -24.71 25.06 6.39
N GLY A 464 -23.53 24.47 6.47
CA GLY A 464 -23.35 23.03 6.49
C GLY A 464 -24.33 22.35 7.45
N PHE A 465 -24.94 21.25 7.04
CA PHE A 465 -25.86 20.49 7.88
C PHE A 465 -25.27 19.13 8.27
N THR A 466 -25.60 18.68 9.47
CA THR A 466 -25.22 17.36 9.94
C THR A 466 -26.44 16.43 9.85
N ARG A 467 -26.25 15.24 9.29
CA ARG A 467 -27.28 14.23 9.15
C ARG A 467 -26.78 12.91 9.74
N PRO A 468 -27.56 12.27 10.63
CA PRO A 468 -27.27 10.92 11.06
C PRO A 468 -27.56 9.92 9.92
N PHE A 469 -26.68 8.96 9.76
CA PHE A 469 -26.87 7.73 9.00
C PHE A 469 -27.01 6.60 10.01
N GLY A 470 -27.79 5.58 9.68
CA GLY A 470 -28.02 4.49 10.60
C GLY A 470 -28.70 3.32 9.93
N ASP A 471 -28.83 2.28 10.70
CA ASP A 471 -29.55 1.08 10.33
C ASP A 471 -31.03 1.18 10.71
N ASN A 472 -31.90 0.70 9.83
CA ASN A 472 -33.36 0.65 10.03
C ASN A 472 -33.91 -0.78 9.96
N ASP A 473 -33.06 -1.79 9.77
CA ASP A 473 -33.39 -3.19 9.76
C ASP A 473 -33.32 -3.73 11.20
N PRO A 474 -34.43 -4.20 11.81
CA PRO A 474 -34.39 -4.71 13.17
C PRO A 474 -33.76 -6.12 13.27
N GLU A 475 -33.34 -6.73 12.17
CA GLU A 475 -32.73 -8.05 12.18
C GLU A 475 -31.29 -7.99 12.66
N VAL A 476 -30.98 -8.63 13.78
CA VAL A 476 -29.63 -8.75 14.33
C VAL A 476 -29.07 -10.11 13.96
N ALA A 477 -27.97 -10.12 13.22
CA ALA A 477 -27.30 -11.36 12.81
C ALA A 477 -26.59 -12.04 13.99
N TYR A 478 -25.99 -11.24 14.90
CA TYR A 478 -25.28 -11.74 16.07
C TYR A 478 -25.53 -10.86 17.30
N ASP A 479 -26.03 -11.46 18.39
CA ASP A 479 -26.35 -10.80 19.66
C ASP A 479 -25.45 -11.23 20.84
N GLY A 480 -24.52 -12.17 20.62
CA GLY A 480 -23.58 -12.69 21.60
C GLY A 480 -22.44 -11.71 21.98
N PRO A 481 -21.51 -12.14 22.84
CA PRO A 481 -20.34 -11.36 23.24
C PRO A 481 -19.48 -11.01 22.02
N LEU A 482 -19.06 -9.72 21.94
CA LEU A 482 -18.37 -9.16 20.78
C LEU A 482 -17.15 -8.35 21.22
N ALA A 483 -16.01 -8.57 20.57
CA ALA A 483 -14.88 -7.66 20.58
C ALA A 483 -14.57 -7.17 19.17
N VAL A 484 -13.96 -6.00 19.07
CA VAL A 484 -13.42 -5.43 17.83
C VAL A 484 -11.96 -5.14 18.08
N LEU A 485 -11.09 -5.82 17.34
CA LEU A 485 -9.66 -5.64 17.44
C LEU A 485 -9.19 -4.61 16.39
N VAL A 486 -8.45 -3.61 16.82
CA VAL A 486 -7.99 -2.49 15.96
C VAL A 486 -6.53 -2.17 16.24
N ASN A 487 -5.86 -1.51 15.28
CA ASN A 487 -4.52 -0.99 15.41
C ASN A 487 -4.39 0.41 14.78
N ARG A 488 -3.18 0.95 14.76
CA ARG A 488 -2.89 2.30 14.26
C ARG A 488 -3.25 2.52 12.78
N THR A 489 -3.29 1.46 11.97
CA THR A 489 -3.67 1.53 10.55
C THR A 489 -5.15 1.29 10.29
N SER A 490 -5.93 0.92 11.32
CA SER A 490 -7.40 0.88 11.24
C SER A 490 -7.94 2.30 11.03
N ALA A 491 -8.54 2.58 9.87
CA ALA A 491 -8.90 3.95 9.49
C ALA A 491 -10.33 4.07 8.93
N SER A 492 -10.90 5.29 8.96
CA SER A 492 -12.11 5.66 8.22
C SER A 492 -13.33 4.76 8.53
N ALA A 493 -13.73 3.86 7.61
CA ALA A 493 -14.87 2.93 7.79
C ALA A 493 -14.68 2.01 8.99
N SER A 494 -13.45 1.56 9.27
CA SER A 494 -13.09 0.80 10.47
C SER A 494 -13.37 1.61 11.74
N GLU A 495 -13.04 2.90 11.73
CA GLU A 495 -13.29 3.81 12.85
C GLU A 495 -14.77 4.11 13.04
N ILE A 496 -15.55 4.12 11.96
CA ILE A 496 -17.02 4.23 12.03
C ILE A 496 -17.60 3.00 12.71
N PHE A 497 -17.17 1.80 12.30
CA PHE A 497 -17.63 0.55 12.88
C PHE A 497 -17.23 0.42 14.35
N ALA A 498 -15.93 0.50 14.66
CA ALA A 498 -15.42 0.39 16.02
C ALA A 498 -16.02 1.46 16.95
N GLY A 499 -16.10 2.71 16.47
CA GLY A 499 -16.69 3.81 17.21
C GLY A 499 -18.17 3.63 17.52
N ALA A 500 -18.94 3.08 16.58
CA ALA A 500 -20.36 2.78 16.81
C ALA A 500 -20.55 1.63 17.82
N ILE A 501 -19.80 0.53 17.66
CA ILE A 501 -19.84 -0.60 18.62
C ILE A 501 -19.49 -0.15 20.03
N GLN A 502 -18.50 0.73 20.19
CA GLN A 502 -18.09 1.31 21.47
C GLN A 502 -19.15 2.25 22.03
N ASP A 503 -19.66 3.20 21.26
CA ASP A 503 -20.69 4.15 21.72
C ASP A 503 -21.97 3.44 22.14
N TYR A 504 -22.41 2.41 21.43
CA TYR A 504 -23.53 1.58 21.78
C TYR A 504 -23.26 0.64 22.97
N GLN A 505 -22.00 0.50 23.40
CA GLN A 505 -21.59 -0.51 24.39
C GLN A 505 -22.02 -1.93 23.96
N ARG A 506 -22.04 -2.18 22.64
CA ARG A 506 -22.44 -3.46 22.04
C ARG A 506 -21.33 -4.50 22.14
N GLY A 507 -20.09 -4.06 22.11
CA GLY A 507 -18.88 -4.85 22.22
C GLY A 507 -17.77 -4.09 22.90
N ILE A 508 -16.60 -4.71 23.02
CA ILE A 508 -15.37 -4.16 23.60
C ILE A 508 -14.42 -3.87 22.47
N VAL A 509 -13.88 -2.65 22.41
CA VAL A 509 -12.84 -2.30 21.43
C VAL A 509 -11.47 -2.54 22.08
N LEU A 510 -10.65 -3.36 21.44
CA LEU A 510 -9.35 -3.84 21.91
C LEU A 510 -8.25 -3.44 20.91
N GLY A 511 -7.00 -3.32 21.36
CA GLY A 511 -5.85 -3.11 20.50
C GLY A 511 -5.21 -1.74 20.62
N GLY A 512 -4.70 -1.19 19.51
CA GLY A 512 -4.08 0.13 19.45
C GLY A 512 -5.07 1.26 19.15
N GLN A 513 -4.66 2.51 19.40
CA GLN A 513 -5.39 3.70 18.94
C GLN A 513 -5.44 3.72 17.41
N THR A 514 -6.63 3.95 16.83
CA THR A 514 -6.80 3.94 15.36
C THR A 514 -6.19 5.18 14.69
N PHE A 515 -6.17 5.20 13.36
CA PHE A 515 -5.50 6.19 12.53
C PHE A 515 -5.93 7.65 12.78
N GLY A 516 -7.23 7.87 12.94
CA GLY A 516 -7.76 9.22 13.18
C GLY A 516 -8.34 9.92 11.96
N LYS A 517 -8.72 9.19 10.90
CA LYS A 517 -9.31 9.78 9.70
C LYS A 517 -10.80 10.03 9.87
N GLY A 518 -11.20 11.29 9.92
CA GLY A 518 -12.60 11.72 10.09
C GLY A 518 -13.23 12.35 8.83
N THR A 519 -12.60 12.21 7.68
CA THR A 519 -13.06 12.78 6.40
C THR A 519 -13.73 11.74 5.51
N VAL A 520 -14.66 12.18 4.66
CA VAL A 520 -15.34 11.35 3.66
C VAL A 520 -15.07 11.92 2.28
N GLN A 521 -14.55 11.06 1.41
CA GLN A 521 -14.31 11.40 0.01
C GLN A 521 -15.45 10.86 -0.87
N GLU A 522 -15.77 11.62 -1.90
CA GLU A 522 -16.59 11.19 -3.02
C GLU A 522 -15.73 11.04 -4.27
N ILE A 523 -16.01 10.01 -5.04
CA ILE A 523 -15.38 9.80 -6.34
C ILE A 523 -16.21 10.53 -7.39
N ILE A 524 -15.61 11.49 -8.08
CA ILE A 524 -16.23 12.30 -9.10
C ILE A 524 -15.56 11.97 -10.44
N PRO A 525 -16.27 11.36 -11.39
CA PRO A 525 -15.74 11.14 -12.74
C PRO A 525 -15.41 12.48 -13.42
N MET A 526 -14.31 12.51 -14.15
CA MET A 526 -13.88 13.62 -15.00
C MET A 526 -13.79 13.15 -16.45
N ASP A 527 -13.64 14.07 -17.39
CA ASP A 527 -13.49 13.70 -18.82
C ASP A 527 -12.23 12.85 -19.05
N TYR A 528 -11.20 13.02 -18.19
CA TYR A 528 -10.01 12.19 -18.19
C TYR A 528 -9.66 11.78 -16.76
N GLY A 529 -10.04 10.57 -16.37
CA GLY A 529 -9.84 10.02 -15.01
C GLY A 529 -10.95 10.37 -14.04
N GLN A 530 -10.60 10.51 -12.76
CA GLN A 530 -11.53 10.85 -11.67
C GLN A 530 -10.81 11.60 -10.55
N VAL A 531 -11.56 12.34 -9.75
CA VAL A 531 -11.05 12.93 -8.51
C VAL A 531 -11.73 12.29 -7.31
N LYS A 532 -10.92 11.87 -6.34
CA LYS A 532 -11.32 11.50 -4.98
C LYS A 532 -11.28 12.77 -4.14
N LEU A 533 -12.46 13.36 -3.85
CA LEU A 533 -12.59 14.69 -3.28
C LEU A 533 -13.19 14.63 -1.87
N THR A 534 -12.53 15.28 -0.90
CA THR A 534 -13.07 15.44 0.45
C THR A 534 -14.29 16.36 0.45
N ARG A 535 -15.50 15.78 0.65
CA ARG A 535 -16.79 16.49 0.58
C ARG A 535 -17.51 16.60 1.91
N SER A 536 -17.18 15.78 2.88
CA SER A 536 -17.82 15.79 4.19
C SER A 536 -16.87 15.28 5.27
N LYS A 537 -17.25 15.52 6.51
CA LYS A 537 -16.64 14.91 7.70
C LYS A 537 -17.65 13.99 8.36
N PHE A 538 -17.17 12.92 8.96
CA PHE A 538 -18.01 12.08 9.79
C PHE A 538 -17.68 12.25 11.29
N TYR A 539 -18.67 11.92 12.10
CA TYR A 539 -18.61 12.02 13.53
C TYR A 539 -19.28 10.81 14.14
N ARG A 540 -18.79 10.39 15.27
CA ARG A 540 -19.44 9.36 16.09
C ARG A 540 -20.85 9.81 16.49
N ILE A 541 -21.70 8.89 16.88
CA ILE A 541 -23.05 9.20 17.36
C ILE A 541 -23.03 9.98 18.69
N SER A 542 -21.96 9.86 19.48
CA SER A 542 -21.64 10.69 20.65
C SER A 542 -21.32 12.14 20.32
N GLY A 543 -21.10 12.46 19.03
CA GLY A 543 -20.78 13.81 18.53
C GLY A 543 -19.30 14.13 18.43
N ALA A 544 -18.40 13.26 18.87
CA ALA A 544 -16.95 13.43 18.72
C ALA A 544 -16.51 13.10 17.29
N SER A 545 -15.51 13.83 16.77
CA SER A 545 -14.82 13.46 15.54
C SER A 545 -13.75 12.41 15.84
N THR A 546 -13.48 11.52 14.88
CA THR A 546 -12.28 10.66 14.90
C THR A 546 -11.03 11.40 14.40
N GLN A 547 -11.21 12.53 13.71
CA GLN A 547 -10.13 13.31 13.10
C GLN A 547 -8.97 13.54 14.10
N HIS A 548 -7.74 13.23 13.73
CA HIS A 548 -6.50 13.24 14.53
C HIS A 548 -6.47 12.29 15.75
N ARG A 549 -7.61 11.91 16.30
CA ARG A 549 -7.69 11.19 17.58
C ARG A 549 -8.04 9.73 17.44
N GLY A 550 -8.66 9.35 16.34
CA GLY A 550 -9.13 8.00 16.14
C GLY A 550 -10.16 7.53 17.15
N VAL A 551 -10.30 6.24 17.25
CA VAL A 551 -10.99 5.52 18.30
C VAL A 551 -9.95 5.03 19.31
N ILE A 552 -10.07 5.48 20.55
CA ILE A 552 -9.23 4.98 21.65
C ILE A 552 -9.86 3.67 22.14
N PRO A 553 -9.14 2.55 22.15
CA PRO A 553 -9.69 1.26 22.55
C PRO A 553 -10.11 1.26 24.02
N ASP A 554 -11.05 0.38 24.37
CA ASP A 554 -11.48 0.17 25.74
C ASP A 554 -10.39 -0.51 26.58
N ILE A 555 -9.61 -1.39 25.98
CA ILE A 555 -8.42 -2.05 26.56
C ILE A 555 -7.31 -1.97 25.53
N GLU A 556 -6.19 -1.36 25.92
CA GLU A 556 -5.04 -1.14 25.04
C GLU A 556 -4.14 -2.39 25.01
N PHE A 557 -3.67 -2.74 23.81
CA PHE A 557 -2.65 -3.76 23.58
C PHE A 557 -1.37 -3.11 23.04
N PRO A 558 -0.21 -3.76 23.14
CA PRO A 558 0.96 -3.35 22.42
C PRO A 558 0.67 -3.26 20.92
N ASP A 559 1.02 -2.14 20.32
CA ASP A 559 0.84 -1.89 18.88
C ASP A 559 2.21 -1.51 18.30
N PHE A 560 2.68 -2.31 17.34
CA PHE A 560 3.97 -2.12 16.72
C PHE A 560 4.11 -0.72 16.07
N TYR A 561 3.00 -0.20 15.55
CA TYR A 561 2.97 1.15 14.97
C TYR A 561 3.19 2.27 15.99
N ASN A 562 3.19 1.99 17.30
CA ASN A 562 3.56 2.96 18.31
C ASN A 562 5.08 3.27 18.34
N ALA A 563 5.89 2.49 17.60
CA ALA A 563 7.29 2.83 17.33
C ALA A 563 7.45 3.94 16.27
N TYR A 564 6.36 4.39 15.65
CA TYR A 564 6.34 5.32 14.53
C TYR A 564 5.54 6.58 14.88
N ASP A 565 6.20 7.73 14.97
CA ASP A 565 5.53 9.02 15.27
C ASP A 565 4.82 9.61 14.04
N ASP A 566 5.19 9.17 12.85
CA ASP A 566 4.73 9.65 11.53
C ASP A 566 3.52 8.88 10.97
N ILE A 567 2.98 7.90 11.72
CA ILE A 567 1.76 7.17 11.32
C ILE A 567 0.53 7.75 12.02
N GLY A 568 -0.44 8.17 11.23
CA GLY A 568 -1.74 8.67 11.67
C GLY A 568 -2.13 10.00 11.03
N GLU A 569 -3.41 10.34 11.15
CA GLU A 569 -3.95 11.60 10.60
C GLU A 569 -3.28 12.86 11.18
N SER A 570 -2.80 12.78 12.41
CA SER A 570 -2.16 13.92 13.10
C SER A 570 -0.79 14.26 12.55
N SER A 571 -0.12 13.35 11.85
CA SER A 571 1.17 13.59 11.21
C SER A 571 1.04 14.09 9.76
N LEU A 572 -0.17 14.08 9.19
CA LEU A 572 -0.39 14.53 7.82
C LEU A 572 -0.54 16.06 7.73
N ASP A 573 0.30 16.67 6.93
CA ASP A 573 0.20 18.08 6.61
C ASP A 573 -1.13 18.44 5.93
N GLY A 574 -1.74 19.54 6.33
CA GLY A 574 -3.01 19.98 5.76
C GLY A 574 -4.24 19.17 6.21
N ALA A 575 -4.09 18.20 7.12
CA ALA A 575 -5.22 17.45 7.65
C ALA A 575 -6.26 18.37 8.33
N LEU A 576 -7.55 18.12 8.08
CA LEU A 576 -8.62 18.95 8.62
C LEU A 576 -8.66 18.88 10.16
N PRO A 577 -8.93 20.00 10.86
CA PRO A 577 -8.86 20.02 12.32
C PRO A 577 -9.95 19.16 12.99
N TRP A 578 -9.64 18.67 14.19
CA TRP A 578 -10.60 18.00 15.05
C TRP A 578 -11.70 18.99 15.51
N ASP A 579 -12.96 18.57 15.49
CA ASP A 579 -14.11 19.31 15.98
C ASP A 579 -15.22 18.36 16.47
N THR A 580 -16.38 18.90 16.83
CA THR A 580 -17.52 18.12 17.34
C THR A 580 -18.82 18.57 16.71
N VAL A 581 -19.82 17.67 16.76
CA VAL A 581 -21.22 17.98 16.44
C VAL A 581 -22.11 17.65 17.62
N ARG A 582 -23.39 17.99 17.53
CA ARG A 582 -24.36 17.64 18.57
C ARG A 582 -24.56 16.12 18.59
N PRO A 583 -24.51 15.44 19.76
CA PRO A 583 -24.84 14.03 19.87
C PRO A 583 -26.24 13.70 19.38
N VAL A 584 -26.44 12.51 18.82
CA VAL A 584 -27.76 11.92 18.60
C VAL A 584 -28.23 11.19 19.87
N GLU A 585 -29.53 10.98 20.00
CA GLU A 585 -30.07 10.14 21.08
C GLU A 585 -29.96 8.67 20.68
N TYR A 586 -29.33 7.85 21.53
CA TYR A 586 -29.19 6.41 21.32
C TYR A 586 -29.30 5.65 22.66
N ARG A 587 -29.58 4.35 22.59
CA ARG A 587 -29.62 3.47 23.76
C ARG A 587 -28.42 2.52 23.73
N THR A 588 -27.81 2.31 24.88
CA THR A 588 -26.74 1.33 25.02
C THR A 588 -27.31 -0.09 25.19
N TYR A 589 -26.61 -1.08 24.63
CA TYR A 589 -27.05 -2.47 24.58
C TYR A 589 -26.65 -3.27 25.83
N HIS A 590 -25.40 -3.14 26.27
CA HIS A 590 -24.87 -3.94 27.38
C HIS A 590 -24.24 -3.05 28.46
N ALA A 591 -24.07 -3.63 29.64
CA ALA A 591 -23.42 -2.97 30.78
C ALA A 591 -21.87 -3.13 30.66
N VAL A 592 -21.30 -3.14 29.45
CA VAL A 592 -19.87 -3.29 29.20
C VAL A 592 -19.06 -2.30 30.04
N GLN A 593 -19.48 -1.03 30.04
CA GLN A 593 -18.80 0.03 30.77
C GLN A 593 -18.64 -0.21 32.26
N ASN A 594 -19.59 -0.93 32.86
CA ASN A 594 -19.54 -1.27 34.30
C ASN A 594 -18.55 -2.41 34.60
N LEU A 595 -18.19 -3.22 33.59
CA LEU A 595 -17.27 -4.35 33.73
C LEU A 595 -15.84 -3.97 33.27
N LEU A 596 -15.67 -2.91 32.46
CA LEU A 596 -14.40 -2.49 31.95
C LEU A 596 -13.29 -2.32 32.99
N PRO A 597 -13.52 -1.71 34.17
CA PRO A 597 -12.45 -1.60 35.16
C PRO A 597 -11.92 -2.95 35.63
N GLU A 598 -12.80 -3.95 35.77
CA GLU A 598 -12.44 -5.31 36.22
C GLU A 598 -11.75 -6.06 35.06
N LEU A 599 -12.27 -5.93 33.81
CA LEU A 599 -11.66 -6.52 32.62
C LEU A 599 -10.26 -5.96 32.37
N ARG A 600 -10.06 -4.64 32.49
CA ARG A 600 -8.74 -4.01 32.40
C ARG A 600 -7.77 -4.57 33.44
N SER A 601 -8.21 -4.67 34.70
CA SER A 601 -7.34 -5.21 35.76
C SER A 601 -6.94 -6.66 35.52
N LEU A 602 -7.88 -7.50 35.03
CA LEU A 602 -7.58 -8.89 34.67
C LEU A 602 -6.64 -8.98 33.49
N HIS A 603 -6.84 -8.14 32.49
CA HIS A 603 -5.94 -8.04 31.36
C HIS A 603 -4.54 -7.58 31.79
N GLU A 604 -4.41 -6.48 32.54
CA GLU A 604 -3.13 -5.95 33.01
C GLU A 604 -2.34 -6.99 33.84
N GLU A 605 -3.02 -7.76 34.66
CA GLU A 605 -2.39 -8.86 35.41
C GLU A 605 -1.86 -9.94 34.49
N ARG A 606 -2.59 -10.34 33.44
CA ARG A 606 -2.14 -11.34 32.46
C ARG A 606 -1.06 -10.79 31.55
N ALA A 607 -1.25 -9.61 30.98
CA ALA A 607 -0.31 -8.98 30.04
C ALA A 607 1.06 -8.78 30.66
N SER A 608 1.11 -8.27 31.90
CA SER A 608 2.38 -8.07 32.63
C SER A 608 3.16 -9.37 32.90
N ALA A 609 2.52 -10.51 32.86
CA ALA A 609 3.11 -11.83 33.05
C ALA A 609 3.21 -12.64 31.74
N SER A 610 2.64 -12.15 30.65
CA SER A 610 2.62 -12.83 29.35
C SER A 610 3.98 -12.74 28.67
N PRO A 611 4.60 -13.88 28.33
CA PRO A 611 5.84 -13.86 27.57
C PRO A 611 5.73 -13.15 26.20
N ASP A 612 4.58 -13.31 25.54
CA ASP A 612 4.32 -12.72 24.22
C ASP A 612 4.17 -11.19 24.30
N PHE A 613 3.43 -10.68 25.28
CA PHE A 613 3.27 -9.23 25.48
C PHE A 613 4.60 -8.56 25.87
N ILE A 614 5.37 -9.19 26.77
CA ILE A 614 6.72 -8.69 27.16
C ILE A 614 7.63 -8.65 25.94
N TYR A 615 7.57 -9.68 25.09
CA TYR A 615 8.36 -9.75 23.87
C TYR A 615 7.95 -8.64 22.89
N LEU A 616 6.65 -8.47 22.60
CA LEU A 616 6.14 -7.42 21.71
C LEU A 616 6.52 -6.02 22.19
N GLU A 617 6.35 -5.72 23.49
CA GLU A 617 6.78 -4.43 24.06
C GLU A 617 8.30 -4.21 23.88
N GLY A 618 9.10 -5.24 24.06
CA GLY A 618 10.53 -5.19 23.83
C GLY A 618 10.91 -4.93 22.37
N GLN A 619 10.19 -5.53 21.43
CA GLN A 619 10.40 -5.28 20.00
C GLN A 619 9.99 -3.85 19.59
N ILE A 620 8.87 -3.34 20.11
CA ILE A 620 8.42 -1.95 19.86
C ILE A 620 9.48 -0.95 20.33
N GLU A 621 10.02 -1.14 21.53
CA GLU A 621 11.06 -0.23 22.07
C GLU A 621 12.35 -0.30 21.24
N ARG A 622 12.78 -1.49 20.86
CA ARG A 622 13.96 -1.69 20.00
C ARG A 622 13.79 -1.01 18.64
N THR A 623 12.62 -1.17 18.01
CA THR A 623 12.31 -0.52 16.73
C THR A 623 12.36 1.00 16.87
N ARG A 624 11.84 1.54 17.98
CA ARG A 624 11.91 2.98 18.26
C ARG A 624 13.36 3.45 18.37
N GLU A 625 14.21 2.76 19.13
CA GLU A 625 15.63 3.10 19.27
C GLU A 625 16.39 3.04 17.92
N LEU A 626 16.06 2.07 17.07
CA LEU A 626 16.66 1.97 15.73
C LEU A 626 16.24 3.11 14.81
N ARG A 627 15.00 3.57 14.90
CA ARG A 627 14.48 4.69 14.09
C ARG A 627 14.98 6.06 14.54
N GLU A 628 15.36 6.22 15.81
CA GLU A 628 15.96 7.46 16.31
C GLU A 628 17.40 7.69 15.78
N ARG A 629 17.97 6.72 15.06
CA ARG A 629 19.29 6.85 14.44
C ARG A 629 19.20 7.75 13.21
N GLU A 630 19.97 8.80 13.17
CA GLU A 630 20.09 9.70 12.02
C GLU A 630 21.18 9.25 11.03
N THR A 631 22.18 8.48 11.51
CA THR A 631 23.34 8.04 10.72
C THR A 631 23.64 6.58 10.89
N LEU A 632 24.25 5.96 9.87
CA LEU A 632 24.80 4.60 9.90
C LEU A 632 26.30 4.63 9.60
N SER A 633 27.07 3.82 10.32
CA SER A 633 28.48 3.60 10.04
C SER A 633 28.69 2.86 8.72
N LEU A 634 29.72 3.26 7.96
CA LEU A 634 30.18 2.55 6.77
C LEU A 634 31.48 1.76 7.03
N ASN A 635 31.86 1.60 8.29
CA ASN A 635 32.98 0.75 8.70
C ASN A 635 32.48 -0.69 8.88
N GLU A 636 32.98 -1.61 8.06
CA GLU A 636 32.52 -3.00 8.02
C GLU A 636 32.63 -3.71 9.39
N ALA A 637 33.72 -3.44 10.15
CA ALA A 637 33.90 -4.06 11.46
C ALA A 637 32.89 -3.56 12.50
N VAL A 638 32.53 -2.26 12.43
CA VAL A 638 31.52 -1.66 13.32
C VAL A 638 30.15 -2.24 13.00
N VAL A 639 29.76 -2.24 11.71
CA VAL A 639 28.44 -2.71 11.30
C VAL A 639 28.27 -4.21 11.57
N LYS A 640 29.31 -5.02 11.35
CA LYS A 640 29.30 -6.45 11.73
C LYS A 640 29.04 -6.64 13.22
N GLN A 641 29.73 -5.87 14.05
CA GLN A 641 29.55 -5.96 15.50
C GLN A 641 28.14 -5.55 15.92
N GLU A 642 27.62 -4.45 15.38
CA GLU A 642 26.25 -3.99 15.66
C GLU A 642 25.19 -5.02 15.21
N ARG A 643 25.34 -5.62 14.02
CA ARG A 643 24.45 -6.69 13.54
C ARG A 643 24.49 -7.91 14.46
N GLU A 644 25.68 -8.35 14.84
CA GLU A 644 25.84 -9.50 15.74
C GLU A 644 25.21 -9.22 17.11
N ASP A 645 25.42 -8.01 17.65
CA ASP A 645 24.85 -7.63 18.95
C ASP A 645 23.32 -7.58 18.86
N ASN A 646 22.73 -6.98 17.81
CA ASN A 646 21.30 -6.92 17.60
C ASN A 646 20.68 -8.33 17.45
N ARG A 647 21.28 -9.20 16.62
CA ARG A 647 20.83 -10.59 16.46
C ARG A 647 20.90 -11.37 17.77
N ARG A 648 21.94 -11.14 18.58
CA ARG A 648 22.07 -11.79 19.88
C ARG A 648 20.98 -11.37 20.84
N GLU A 649 20.69 -10.07 20.90
CA GLU A 649 19.63 -9.53 21.75
C GLU A 649 18.26 -10.07 21.32
N GLU A 650 17.98 -10.12 20.03
CA GLU A 650 16.75 -10.67 19.48
C GLU A 650 16.60 -12.18 19.79
N HIS A 651 17.65 -12.95 19.54
CA HIS A 651 17.69 -14.38 19.86
C HIS A 651 17.52 -14.64 21.36
N GLU A 652 18.15 -13.84 22.23
CA GLU A 652 17.99 -13.93 23.68
C GLU A 652 16.57 -13.61 24.12
N ALA A 653 15.95 -12.56 23.53
CA ALA A 653 14.58 -12.15 23.81
C ALA A 653 13.58 -13.24 23.39
N GLU A 654 13.73 -13.80 22.17
CA GLU A 654 12.90 -14.89 21.68
C GLU A 654 13.07 -16.16 22.52
N ASN A 655 14.30 -16.54 22.87
CA ASN A 655 14.54 -17.70 23.73
C ASN A 655 14.02 -17.50 25.16
N MET A 656 14.00 -16.26 25.67
CA MET A 656 13.33 -15.95 26.93
C MET A 656 11.83 -16.17 26.82
N ARG A 657 11.20 -15.70 25.74
CA ARG A 657 9.77 -15.91 25.44
C ARG A 657 9.46 -17.41 25.38
N ARG A 658 10.22 -18.16 24.58
CA ARG A 658 10.05 -19.62 24.39
C ARG A 658 10.24 -20.40 25.69
N ALA A 659 11.27 -20.06 26.48
CA ALA A 659 11.50 -20.68 27.78
C ALA A 659 10.33 -20.50 28.75
N LEU A 660 9.75 -19.30 28.81
CA LEU A 660 8.60 -18.99 29.65
C LEU A 660 7.32 -19.70 29.18
N LYS A 661 7.19 -19.95 27.88
CA LYS A 661 6.10 -20.73 27.26
C LYS A 661 6.33 -22.25 27.37
N GLY A 662 7.55 -22.71 27.76
CA GLY A 662 7.92 -24.12 27.78
C GLY A 662 8.17 -24.72 26.40
N LEU A 663 8.43 -23.88 25.41
CA LEU A 663 8.78 -24.28 24.05
C LEU A 663 10.26 -24.64 23.93
N GLU A 664 10.63 -25.37 22.87
CA GLU A 664 12.02 -25.67 22.56
C GLU A 664 12.78 -24.39 22.22
N LEU A 665 13.96 -24.21 22.81
CA LEU A 665 14.78 -23.03 22.54
C LEU A 665 15.36 -23.10 21.12
N ARG A 666 15.43 -21.96 20.45
CA ARG A 666 16.14 -21.85 19.18
C ARG A 666 17.64 -21.98 19.41
N GLU A 667 18.31 -22.78 18.59
CA GLU A 667 19.77 -22.85 18.62
C GLU A 667 20.34 -21.57 17.96
N TRP A 668 21.46 -21.08 18.49
CA TRP A 668 22.20 -20.01 17.85
C TRP A 668 22.81 -20.54 16.54
N VAL A 669 22.49 -19.90 15.42
CA VAL A 669 23.08 -20.20 14.11
C VAL A 669 24.00 -19.05 13.74
N ASP A 670 25.26 -19.34 13.41
CA ASP A 670 26.20 -18.34 12.94
C ASP A 670 25.80 -17.89 11.50
N GLU A 671 26.03 -16.60 11.17
CA GLU A 671 25.67 -16.02 9.85
C GLU A 671 26.16 -16.82 8.63
N GLU A 672 27.25 -17.57 8.78
CA GLU A 672 27.84 -18.37 7.69
C GLU A 672 26.99 -19.60 7.30
N ASP A 673 26.01 -20.00 8.13
CA ASP A 673 25.17 -21.19 7.94
C ASP A 673 23.70 -20.88 7.62
N GLU A 674 23.28 -19.60 7.61
CA GLU A 674 21.92 -19.17 7.21
C GLU A 674 21.85 -18.97 5.69
N GLU A 675 21.36 -19.97 4.97
CA GLU A 675 20.91 -19.79 3.58
C GLU A 675 19.66 -18.89 3.53
N ASP A 676 19.87 -17.60 3.18
CA ASP A 676 18.95 -16.78 2.38
C ASP A 676 17.56 -16.43 2.97
N GLN A 677 17.42 -15.87 4.18
CA GLN A 677 16.10 -15.38 4.62
C GLN A 677 16.02 -13.95 5.18
N THR A 678 17.08 -13.18 5.33
CA THR A 678 16.96 -11.82 5.91
C THR A 678 17.73 -10.75 5.14
N SER A 679 17.29 -10.45 3.93
CA SER A 679 17.78 -9.31 3.12
C SER A 679 16.91 -8.04 3.27
N THR A 680 16.16 -7.86 4.35
CA THR A 680 15.09 -6.83 4.38
C THR A 680 15.44 -5.53 5.11
N LEU A 681 16.61 -5.37 5.70
CA LEU A 681 16.88 -4.20 6.56
C LEU A 681 17.64 -3.03 5.94
N LEU A 682 18.09 -3.08 4.69
CA LEU A 682 18.77 -1.95 4.06
C LEU A 682 18.46 -1.86 2.55
N THR A 683 17.21 -1.80 2.16
CA THR A 683 16.84 -1.34 0.81
C THR A 683 16.77 0.18 0.82
N ASP A 684 17.30 0.81 -0.23
CA ASP A 684 17.29 2.26 -0.47
C ASP A 684 15.87 2.86 -0.64
N ASP A 685 14.84 2.02 -0.57
CA ASP A 685 13.45 2.44 -0.54
C ASP A 685 12.98 2.45 0.91
N ILE A 686 12.32 3.51 1.31
CA ILE A 686 11.50 3.60 2.52
C ILE A 686 10.72 2.28 2.61
N PRO A 687 10.74 1.56 3.74
CA PRO A 687 10.01 0.32 3.85
C PRO A 687 8.58 0.58 3.42
N ALA A 688 8.14 -0.14 2.39
CA ALA A 688 6.72 -0.20 2.06
C ALA A 688 6.01 -0.55 3.36
N LEU A 689 5.19 0.38 3.83
CA LEU A 689 4.43 0.23 5.06
C LEU A 689 3.69 -1.12 5.00
N ALA A 690 4.04 -2.01 5.93
CA ALA A 690 3.28 -3.19 6.27
C ALA A 690 3.09 -4.27 5.18
N GLU A 691 4.13 -5.05 4.92
CA GLU A 691 3.91 -6.45 4.54
C GLU A 691 4.35 -7.46 5.63
N ASN A 692 4.90 -7.01 6.77
CA ASN A 692 5.60 -7.91 7.71
C ASN A 692 5.15 -7.82 9.18
N ASP A 693 3.87 -7.55 9.49
CA ASP A 693 3.37 -7.84 10.85
C ASP A 693 3.24 -9.37 11.11
N GLU A 694 3.27 -10.19 10.05
CA GLU A 694 3.17 -11.65 10.16
C GLU A 694 4.53 -12.34 10.45
N ASP A 695 5.67 -11.70 10.16
CA ASP A 695 7.00 -12.31 10.34
C ASP A 695 7.53 -12.29 11.80
N VAL A 696 6.86 -11.58 12.72
CA VAL A 696 7.31 -11.45 14.12
C VAL A 696 6.93 -12.68 14.97
N ILE A 697 5.95 -13.49 14.51
CA ILE A 697 5.47 -14.67 15.22
C ILE A 697 5.60 -15.88 14.29
N ASP A 698 6.14 -16.99 14.79
CA ASP A 698 6.23 -18.26 14.05
C ASP A 698 4.87 -18.62 13.46
N GLU A 699 4.76 -18.88 12.15
CA GLU A 699 3.50 -19.24 11.46
C GLU A 699 2.73 -20.43 12.09
N GLU A 700 3.37 -21.18 13.00
CA GLU A 700 2.76 -22.29 13.73
C GLU A 700 2.14 -21.89 15.09
N GLU A 701 2.27 -20.62 15.51
CA GLU A 701 1.72 -20.16 16.79
C GLU A 701 0.47 -19.28 16.59
N ASP A 702 -0.54 -19.49 17.44
CA ASP A 702 -1.73 -18.64 17.48
C ASP A 702 -1.37 -17.18 17.85
N ASP A 703 -1.97 -16.21 17.16
CA ASP A 703 -1.79 -14.77 17.41
C ASP A 703 -2.10 -14.40 18.88
N PRO A 704 -1.11 -13.90 19.63
CA PRO A 704 -1.27 -13.60 21.06
C PRO A 704 -2.31 -12.52 21.34
N LEU A 705 -2.56 -11.57 20.42
CA LEU A 705 -3.55 -10.52 20.58
C LEU A 705 -4.96 -11.07 20.35
N ILE A 706 -5.12 -12.01 19.42
CA ILE A 706 -6.38 -12.74 19.22
C ILE A 706 -6.68 -13.62 20.43
N LEU A 707 -5.67 -14.36 20.93
CA LEU A 707 -5.84 -15.19 22.14
C LEU A 707 -6.23 -14.36 23.36
N GLU A 708 -5.61 -13.20 23.57
CA GLU A 708 -5.95 -12.31 24.69
C GLU A 708 -7.33 -11.68 24.51
N SER A 709 -7.73 -11.34 23.27
CA SER A 709 -9.08 -10.91 22.96
C SER A 709 -10.12 -11.97 23.37
N GLY A 710 -9.82 -13.24 23.08
CA GLY A 710 -10.64 -14.38 23.53
C GLY A 710 -10.72 -14.49 25.06
N ARG A 711 -9.59 -14.31 25.79
CA ARG A 711 -9.57 -14.35 27.27
C ARG A 711 -10.39 -13.21 27.88
N ILE A 712 -10.31 -12.01 27.32
CA ILE A 712 -11.14 -10.87 27.74
C ILE A 712 -12.63 -11.15 27.53
N LEU A 713 -13.00 -11.77 26.41
CA LEU A 713 -14.38 -12.19 26.13
C LEU A 713 -14.83 -13.28 27.08
N ALA A 714 -13.99 -14.26 27.43
CA ALA A 714 -14.27 -15.29 28.43
C ALA A 714 -14.50 -14.66 29.83
N ASP A 715 -13.66 -13.70 30.24
CA ASP A 715 -13.85 -12.94 31.47
C ASP A 715 -15.19 -12.16 31.44
N PHE A 716 -15.49 -11.51 30.32
CA PHE A 716 -16.76 -10.80 30.14
C PHE A 716 -17.97 -11.72 30.33
N ILE A 717 -17.95 -12.92 29.75
CA ILE A 717 -18.99 -13.94 29.90
C ILE A 717 -19.13 -14.36 31.38
N ALA A 718 -18.01 -14.69 32.03
CA ALA A 718 -17.97 -15.13 33.41
C ALA A 718 -18.48 -14.05 34.38
N LEU A 719 -18.03 -12.80 34.22
CA LEU A 719 -18.48 -11.67 35.06
C LEU A 719 -19.95 -11.34 34.84
N ASN A 720 -20.44 -11.41 33.61
CA ASN A 720 -21.86 -11.16 33.30
C ASN A 720 -22.77 -12.24 33.91
N HIS A 721 -22.39 -13.52 33.88
CA HIS A 721 -23.09 -14.62 34.54
C HIS A 721 -23.14 -14.44 36.06
N ARG A 722 -22.03 -14.07 36.70
CA ARG A 722 -22.00 -13.80 38.16
C ARG A 722 -22.96 -12.67 38.53
N ARG A 723 -23.02 -11.61 37.75
CA ARG A 723 -23.88 -10.46 37.96
C ARG A 723 -25.37 -10.83 37.84
N ILE A 724 -25.73 -11.58 36.82
CA ILE A 724 -27.12 -12.05 36.60
C ILE A 724 -27.56 -12.95 37.76
N SER A 725 -26.71 -13.87 38.19
CA SER A 725 -26.96 -14.75 39.34
C SER A 725 -27.16 -13.97 40.65
N ALA A 726 -26.32 -12.95 40.89
CA ALA A 726 -26.43 -12.09 42.08
C ALA A 726 -27.73 -11.23 42.10
N ILE A 727 -28.22 -10.80 40.92
CA ILE A 727 -29.50 -10.06 40.82
C ILE A 727 -30.71 -11.00 41.05
N GLY A 728 -30.58 -12.25 40.58
CA GLY A 728 -31.64 -13.28 40.82
C GLY A 728 -31.83 -13.67 42.29
N ASP A 729 -30.80 -13.50 43.13
CA ASP A 729 -30.84 -13.79 44.58
C ASP A 729 -31.37 -12.63 45.45
N ILE A 730 -31.74 -11.49 44.85
CA ILE A 730 -32.38 -10.40 45.60
C ILE A 730 -33.85 -10.75 45.81
N PRO A 731 -34.32 -10.99 47.09
CA PRO A 731 -35.71 -11.27 47.35
C PRO A 731 -36.56 -10.05 46.96
N ILE A 732 -37.51 -10.24 46.07
CA ILE A 732 -38.51 -9.23 45.73
C ILE A 732 -39.28 -8.94 47.04
N PRO A 733 -39.24 -7.71 47.59
CA PRO A 733 -40.04 -7.38 48.71
C PRO A 733 -41.56 -7.56 48.37
N ARG A 734 -42.25 -8.39 49.11
CA ARG A 734 -43.70 -8.64 48.97
C ARG A 734 -44.48 -7.40 49.32
#